data_3e0195910a1e07896d98527e3626006b
#
_entry.id   3e0195910a1e07896d98527e3626006b
#
_cell.length_a   1.000
_cell.length_b   1.000
_cell.length_c   1.000
_cell.angle_alpha   90.00
_cell.angle_beta   90.00
_cell.angle_gamma   90.00
#
_symmetry.space_group_name_H-M   'P 1'
#
loop_
_entity.id
_entity.type
_entity.pdbx_description
1 polymer ?
#
loop_
_entity_poly.entity_id
_entity_poly.type
_entity_poly.pdbx_seq_one_letter_code
_entity_poly.pdbx_strand_id
1 'polypeptide(L)'
;MNTTLFQSQLNQSQLEAVTYCDGPSLVIAGAGSGKTRVLTYKIAYLLQHGYEPWSILALTFTNKAAREMNERIFKICDGADLRGLWSGTFHSIFARILRMEHEVIGYPQDFTIYDSSDSKSLIKAIVKELQLDDKVYKPNIVAGHISEAKNHLLLPSAYSAESSLLRRDTSEGVGQIHKIYAIYQQRLLAAGAMDFDDLLLNMFLLLRDHPDVRERYINRFRYILVDEYQDTNMAQHKILTLLTTPQSKICVVGDDAQSIYGFRGADITNILTFKEQYPSAKLIKLECNYRSTRNIVEAANCIISNNQSQIPKTVYSAGEEGDPIELFSAETDKEEARKVLSHIVKLRRQADLPYNEIAILYRTNAQSRVLEEALQGAAMPYRIYGGLSFYQRKEIKDVLAYCRLVANPHDEEAFKRIVNYPARGIGATTLQKIQLTAAANGVSMWQVAETPEAYGAAISKGAANKLAAFCELINTLRKEADENSASTVLKSIIRKSGIAVDLTMERSAENKAKQENVDELVGSVQALEKEAFEEEGRNMLNLSEFLSTVSLLTDTDAKDDGQPRITLMTIHAAKGLEFGAVFVTGMEDELFPNANARYNPREMEEERRLFYVAVTRAKRYCFLSYAKTRYRYGSLQFCEPSPFLDEIDKAYIHKDHSTSSRSSYHDNRSYEQRQSRGNNFDDFFGNPSEDDFRKAMSGNSSYYGHQRQEAYTTGNRSYRTKRDTTPKQVAPVVPHRFIRKGITRAKTASTPHAATRSNGA
;
A
#
# COMPACT_ATOMS: atom_id res chain seq x y z
N MET A 1 -38.83 5.42 9.15
CA MET A 1 -38.59 3.95 9.05
C MET A 1 -38.77 3.29 10.38
N ASN A 2 -39.41 2.13 10.45
CA ASN A 2 -39.83 1.50 11.70
C ASN A 2 -38.65 0.87 12.45
N THR A 3 -38.59 1.03 13.77
CA THR A 3 -37.68 0.33 14.71
C THR A 3 -37.70 -1.20 14.50
N THR A 4 -38.79 -1.73 13.96
CA THR A 4 -38.97 -3.13 13.54
C THR A 4 -37.98 -3.59 12.44
N LEU A 5 -37.47 -2.70 11.58
CA LEU A 5 -36.50 -3.06 10.55
C LEU A 5 -35.17 -3.49 11.17
N PHE A 6 -34.69 -2.75 12.17
CA PHE A 6 -33.42 -3.09 12.85
C PHE A 6 -33.53 -4.43 13.60
N GLN A 7 -34.66 -4.68 14.24
CA GLN A 7 -34.92 -5.92 15.00
C GLN A 7 -35.02 -7.16 14.11
N SER A 8 -35.50 -7.03 12.87
CA SER A 8 -35.60 -8.15 11.92
C SER A 8 -34.30 -8.46 11.20
N GLN A 9 -33.37 -7.51 11.14
CA GLN A 9 -32.14 -7.61 10.35
C GLN A 9 -30.88 -7.85 11.20
N LEU A 10 -30.91 -7.61 12.49
CA LEU A 10 -29.75 -7.67 13.38
C LEU A 10 -29.95 -8.71 14.48
N ASN A 11 -28.91 -9.41 14.86
CA ASN A 11 -28.95 -10.23 16.07
C ASN A 11 -28.87 -9.35 17.32
N GLN A 12 -29.08 -9.95 18.51
CA GLN A 12 -29.15 -9.22 19.78
C GLN A 12 -27.92 -8.35 20.06
N SER A 13 -26.70 -8.88 19.87
CA SER A 13 -25.45 -8.15 20.12
C SER A 13 -25.24 -7.03 19.08
N GLN A 14 -25.58 -7.28 17.81
CA GLN A 14 -25.54 -6.26 16.76
C GLN A 14 -26.56 -5.14 17.04
N LEU A 15 -27.77 -5.49 17.45
CA LEU A 15 -28.81 -4.52 17.80
C LEU A 15 -28.35 -3.67 18.98
N GLU A 16 -27.80 -4.28 20.04
CA GLU A 16 -27.21 -3.57 21.16
C GLU A 16 -26.14 -2.58 20.73
N ALA A 17 -25.21 -3.02 19.86
CA ALA A 17 -24.16 -2.16 19.34
C ALA A 17 -24.70 -0.99 18.51
N VAL A 18 -25.76 -1.20 17.73
CA VAL A 18 -26.41 -0.16 16.91
C VAL A 18 -27.16 0.85 17.76
N THR A 19 -27.90 0.41 18.77
CA THR A 19 -28.79 1.28 19.56
C THR A 19 -28.10 2.02 20.71
N TYR A 20 -26.92 1.53 21.17
CA TYR A 20 -26.21 2.21 22.26
C TYR A 20 -25.56 3.51 21.77
N CYS A 21 -26.05 4.66 22.19
CA CYS A 21 -25.61 6.00 21.80
C CYS A 21 -25.29 6.96 22.94
N ASP A 22 -25.26 6.46 24.20
CA ASP A 22 -25.17 7.31 25.40
C ASP A 22 -23.72 7.68 25.79
N GLY A 23 -22.74 7.06 25.19
CA GLY A 23 -21.32 7.31 25.48
C GLY A 23 -20.37 6.53 24.58
N PRO A 24 -19.10 6.45 24.96
CA PRO A 24 -18.11 5.69 24.19
C PRO A 24 -18.44 4.20 24.19
N SER A 25 -18.17 3.53 23.08
CA SER A 25 -18.37 2.09 22.92
C SER A 25 -17.23 1.44 22.15
N LEU A 26 -16.82 0.25 22.60
CA LEU A 26 -15.87 -0.62 21.97
C LEU A 26 -16.60 -1.88 21.51
N VAL A 27 -16.69 -2.08 20.21
CA VAL A 27 -17.30 -3.25 19.58
C VAL A 27 -16.20 -4.19 19.11
N ILE A 28 -16.01 -5.29 19.82
CA ILE A 28 -15.05 -6.34 19.45
C ILE A 28 -15.79 -7.37 18.61
N ALA A 29 -15.35 -7.54 17.39
CA ALA A 29 -16.10 -8.26 16.39
C ALA A 29 -15.22 -9.30 15.68
N GLY A 30 -15.48 -10.58 15.89
CA GLY A 30 -14.79 -11.66 15.19
C GLY A 30 -14.88 -11.56 13.67
N ALA A 31 -14.03 -12.33 12.97
CA ALA A 31 -14.13 -12.42 11.52
C ALA A 31 -15.56 -12.85 11.11
N GLY A 32 -16.10 -12.25 10.05
CA GLY A 32 -17.45 -12.60 9.54
C GLY A 32 -18.64 -12.27 10.44
N SER A 33 -18.45 -11.53 11.55
CA SER A 33 -19.52 -11.19 12.52
C SER A 33 -20.37 -9.97 12.12
N GLY A 34 -20.06 -9.32 11.01
CA GLY A 34 -20.82 -8.18 10.48
C GLY A 34 -20.40 -6.81 11.03
N LYS A 35 -19.10 -6.57 11.27
CA LYS A 35 -18.53 -5.27 11.66
C LYS A 35 -19.12 -4.10 10.88
N THR A 36 -18.93 -4.11 9.56
CA THR A 36 -19.42 -3.06 8.64
C THR A 36 -20.95 -2.94 8.67
N ARG A 37 -21.67 -4.05 8.88
CA ARG A 37 -23.13 -4.03 9.04
C ARG A 37 -23.53 -3.22 10.28
N VAL A 38 -22.89 -3.46 11.41
CA VAL A 38 -23.15 -2.69 12.64
C VAL A 38 -22.91 -1.20 12.43
N LEU A 39 -21.79 -0.81 11.80
CA LEU A 39 -21.48 0.59 11.54
C LEU A 39 -22.51 1.25 10.63
N THR A 40 -22.86 0.62 9.51
CA THR A 40 -23.84 1.18 8.56
C THR A 40 -25.22 1.32 9.16
N TYR A 41 -25.70 0.31 9.92
CA TYR A 41 -26.96 0.38 10.63
C TYR A 41 -26.94 1.39 11.78
N LYS A 42 -25.79 1.57 12.46
CA LYS A 42 -25.64 2.59 13.50
C LYS A 42 -25.72 4.00 12.92
N ILE A 43 -25.10 4.27 11.77
CA ILE A 43 -25.24 5.58 11.10
C ILE A 43 -26.71 5.83 10.72
N ALA A 44 -27.37 4.84 10.12
CA ALA A 44 -28.79 4.95 9.80
C ALA A 44 -29.64 5.20 11.06
N TYR A 45 -29.34 4.53 12.16
CA TYR A 45 -30.01 4.74 13.45
C TYR A 45 -29.81 6.16 13.99
N LEU A 46 -28.58 6.70 13.93
CA LEU A 46 -28.25 8.06 14.34
C LEU A 46 -29.03 9.10 13.54
N LEU A 47 -29.05 8.96 12.21
CA LEU A 47 -29.82 9.84 11.31
C LEU A 47 -31.31 9.85 11.65
N GLN A 48 -31.90 8.68 11.95
CA GLN A 48 -33.30 8.57 12.38
C GLN A 48 -33.58 9.21 13.73
N HIS A 49 -32.58 9.34 14.60
CA HIS A 49 -32.68 9.93 15.93
C HIS A 49 -32.25 11.41 15.96
N GLY A 50 -32.26 12.07 14.80
CA GLY A 50 -32.06 13.52 14.70
C GLY A 50 -30.61 13.98 14.74
N TYR A 51 -29.65 13.09 14.43
CA TYR A 51 -28.30 13.52 14.12
C TYR A 51 -28.24 13.99 12.66
N GLU A 52 -27.79 15.21 12.48
CA GLU A 52 -27.58 15.75 11.15
C GLU A 52 -26.38 15.05 10.48
N PRO A 53 -26.41 14.76 9.16
CA PRO A 53 -25.31 14.09 8.45
C PRO A 53 -23.94 14.75 8.68
N TRP A 54 -23.89 16.06 8.66
CA TRP A 54 -22.65 16.85 8.86
C TRP A 54 -22.08 16.74 10.29
N SER A 55 -22.84 16.23 11.25
CA SER A 55 -22.42 16.04 12.65
C SER A 55 -21.88 14.63 12.93
N ILE A 56 -21.87 13.74 11.93
CA ILE A 56 -21.38 12.37 12.04
C ILE A 56 -20.06 12.26 11.30
N LEU A 57 -19.02 11.76 12.00
CA LEU A 57 -17.72 11.42 11.42
C LEU A 57 -17.56 9.90 11.40
N ALA A 58 -17.43 9.30 10.23
CA ALA A 58 -17.24 7.87 10.03
C ALA A 58 -15.90 7.61 9.32
N LEU A 59 -14.95 7.02 10.05
CA LEU A 59 -13.60 6.77 9.59
C LEU A 59 -13.38 5.28 9.33
N THR A 60 -12.75 4.97 8.21
CA THR A 60 -12.36 3.62 7.84
C THR A 60 -10.92 3.58 7.32
N PHE A 61 -10.38 2.38 7.05
CA PHE A 61 -9.00 2.21 6.66
C PHE A 61 -8.76 2.27 5.14
N THR A 62 -9.74 1.81 4.33
CA THR A 62 -9.60 1.75 2.85
C THR A 62 -10.72 2.50 2.15
N ASN A 63 -10.41 3.05 0.97
CA ASN A 63 -11.41 3.74 0.14
C ASN A 63 -12.53 2.79 -0.33
N LYS A 64 -12.19 1.51 -0.59
CA LYS A 64 -13.18 0.48 -0.91
C LYS A 64 -14.19 0.33 0.23
N ALA A 65 -13.71 0.20 1.47
CA ALA A 65 -14.59 0.10 2.64
C ALA A 65 -15.45 1.36 2.82
N ALA A 66 -14.88 2.56 2.56
CA ALA A 66 -15.64 3.82 2.61
C ALA A 66 -16.77 3.84 1.57
N ARG A 67 -16.49 3.46 0.31
CA ARG A 67 -17.51 3.37 -0.75
C ARG A 67 -18.60 2.35 -0.42
N GLU A 68 -18.23 1.13 -0.05
CA GLU A 68 -19.19 0.10 0.35
C GLU A 68 -20.04 0.55 1.54
N MET A 69 -19.45 1.26 2.50
CA MET A 69 -20.18 1.81 3.66
C MET A 69 -21.21 2.83 3.20
N ASN A 70 -20.85 3.79 2.34
CA ASN A 70 -21.75 4.81 1.81
C ASN A 70 -22.90 4.20 1.00
N GLU A 71 -22.60 3.26 0.09
CA GLU A 71 -23.63 2.56 -0.70
C GLU A 71 -24.63 1.80 0.20
N ARG A 72 -24.14 1.17 1.27
CA ARG A 72 -25.00 0.43 2.21
C ARG A 72 -25.85 1.38 3.04
N ILE A 73 -25.30 2.50 3.51
CA ILE A 73 -26.06 3.53 4.25
C ILE A 73 -27.16 4.09 3.37
N PHE A 74 -26.86 4.44 2.11
CA PHE A 74 -27.84 4.94 1.15
C PHE A 74 -29.01 3.95 0.95
N LYS A 75 -28.69 2.66 0.78
CA LYS A 75 -29.71 1.61 0.65
C LYS A 75 -30.57 1.44 1.93
N ILE A 76 -29.96 1.52 3.13
CA ILE A 76 -30.66 1.36 4.40
C ILE A 76 -31.56 2.58 4.68
N CYS A 77 -31.11 3.77 4.31
CA CYS A 77 -31.84 5.02 4.54
C CYS A 77 -32.90 5.35 3.48
N ASP A 78 -33.12 4.44 2.50
CA ASP A 78 -34.16 4.56 1.46
C ASP A 78 -34.11 5.91 0.71
N GLY A 79 -32.91 6.30 0.26
CA GLY A 79 -32.70 7.53 -0.47
C GLY A 79 -32.72 8.81 0.36
N ALA A 80 -32.54 8.73 1.68
CA ALA A 80 -32.39 9.91 2.53
C ALA A 80 -31.21 10.77 2.07
N ASP A 81 -31.33 12.08 2.26
CA ASP A 81 -30.25 13.03 1.95
C ASP A 81 -29.05 12.80 2.89
N LEU A 82 -27.99 12.22 2.36
CA LEU A 82 -26.74 11.98 3.08
C LEU A 82 -25.70 13.08 2.83
N ARG A 83 -26.07 14.15 2.12
CA ARG A 83 -25.15 15.26 1.82
C ARG A 83 -24.61 15.86 3.10
N GLY A 84 -23.31 16.01 3.15
CA GLY A 84 -22.59 16.51 4.31
C GLY A 84 -22.13 15.45 5.32
N LEU A 85 -22.46 14.16 5.14
CA LEU A 85 -21.90 13.09 5.95
C LEU A 85 -20.37 13.04 5.78
N TRP A 86 -19.65 13.05 6.90
CA TRP A 86 -18.17 12.93 6.89
C TRP A 86 -17.78 11.46 6.96
N SER A 87 -17.81 10.80 5.82
CA SER A 87 -17.46 9.39 5.68
C SER A 87 -16.29 9.21 4.71
N GLY A 88 -15.24 8.51 5.14
CA GLY A 88 -14.03 8.33 4.34
C GLY A 88 -12.91 7.64 5.08
N THR A 89 -11.72 7.57 4.44
CA THR A 89 -10.50 7.13 5.11
C THR A 89 -9.95 8.25 6.00
N PHE A 90 -9.13 7.90 7.01
CA PHE A 90 -8.43 8.89 7.83
C PHE A 90 -7.74 9.94 6.96
N HIS A 91 -6.97 9.52 5.97
CA HIS A 91 -6.22 10.42 5.10
C HIS A 91 -7.12 11.32 4.25
N SER A 92 -8.24 10.79 3.69
CA SER A 92 -9.14 11.59 2.87
C SER A 92 -9.87 12.66 3.67
N ILE A 93 -10.35 12.30 4.85
CA ILE A 93 -11.03 13.24 5.75
C ILE A 93 -10.05 14.31 6.26
N PHE A 94 -8.85 13.91 6.67
CA PHE A 94 -7.86 14.85 7.18
C PHE A 94 -7.29 15.76 6.10
N ALA A 95 -7.04 15.23 4.90
CA ALA A 95 -6.68 16.07 3.76
C ALA A 95 -7.77 17.13 3.44
N ARG A 96 -9.05 16.76 3.54
CA ARG A 96 -10.18 17.70 3.39
C ARG A 96 -10.17 18.77 4.48
N ILE A 97 -9.95 18.41 5.75
CA ILE A 97 -9.84 19.37 6.86
C ILE A 97 -8.64 20.29 6.66
N LEU A 98 -7.46 19.74 6.35
CA LEU A 98 -6.24 20.52 6.13
C LEU A 98 -6.38 21.53 4.98
N ARG A 99 -7.14 21.18 3.92
CA ARG A 99 -7.47 22.14 2.84
C ARG A 99 -8.41 23.25 3.30
N MET A 100 -9.32 22.96 4.21
CA MET A 100 -10.22 23.99 4.78
C MET A 100 -9.47 24.94 5.72
N GLU A 101 -8.48 24.43 6.43
CA GLU A 101 -7.67 25.15 7.42
C GLU A 101 -6.26 25.50 6.89
N HIS A 102 -6.08 25.54 5.57
CA HIS A 102 -4.77 25.65 4.93
C HIS A 102 -3.96 26.90 5.37
N GLU A 103 -4.63 28.03 5.57
CA GLU A 103 -3.98 29.27 6.05
C GLU A 103 -3.37 29.09 7.43
N VAL A 104 -4.06 28.37 8.32
CA VAL A 104 -3.63 28.13 9.70
C VAL A 104 -2.36 27.29 9.76
N ILE A 105 -2.25 26.31 8.84
CA ILE A 105 -1.08 25.42 8.77
C ILE A 105 0.03 25.94 7.84
N GLY A 106 -0.15 27.08 7.17
CA GLY A 106 0.83 27.72 6.30
C GLY A 106 1.08 27.00 4.98
N TYR A 107 0.09 26.27 4.46
CA TYR A 107 0.14 25.59 3.16
C TYR A 107 -0.82 26.28 2.15
N PRO A 108 -0.56 26.12 0.83
CA PRO A 108 -1.55 26.51 -0.16
C PRO A 108 -2.79 25.61 -0.07
N GLN A 109 -3.97 26.11 -0.44
CA GLN A 109 -5.20 25.34 -0.43
C GLN A 109 -5.07 24.08 -1.31
N ASP A 110 -4.39 24.21 -2.46
CA ASP A 110 -4.19 23.16 -3.45
C ASP A 110 -2.85 22.42 -3.26
N PHE A 111 -2.41 22.23 -2.02
CA PHE A 111 -1.18 21.47 -1.75
C PHE A 111 -1.21 20.11 -2.44
N THR A 112 -0.05 19.70 -2.98
CA THR A 112 0.11 18.40 -3.65
C THR A 112 0.35 17.31 -2.61
N ILE A 113 -0.25 16.12 -2.84
CA ILE A 113 0.05 14.93 -2.05
C ILE A 113 1.07 14.08 -2.83
N TYR A 114 2.30 13.98 -2.29
CA TYR A 114 3.37 13.18 -2.88
C TYR A 114 3.14 11.69 -2.62
N ASP A 115 3.30 10.89 -3.69
CA ASP A 115 3.32 9.44 -3.54
C ASP A 115 4.71 8.93 -3.09
N SER A 116 4.81 7.62 -2.87
CA SER A 116 6.06 6.96 -2.47
C SER A 116 7.20 7.15 -3.48
N SER A 117 6.91 7.30 -4.79
CA SER A 117 7.94 7.51 -5.80
C SER A 117 8.46 8.95 -5.80
N ASP A 118 7.57 9.93 -5.59
CA ASP A 118 7.92 11.33 -5.47
C ASP A 118 8.79 11.57 -4.24
N SER A 119 8.37 11.03 -3.09
CA SER A 119 9.11 11.08 -1.82
C SER A 119 10.52 10.49 -1.95
N LYS A 120 10.64 9.31 -2.59
CA LYS A 120 11.95 8.67 -2.85
C LYS A 120 12.82 9.45 -3.82
N SER A 121 12.22 10.07 -4.84
CA SER A 121 12.93 10.95 -5.79
C SER A 121 13.51 12.16 -5.07
N LEU A 122 12.72 12.82 -4.23
CA LEU A 122 13.16 13.95 -3.43
C LEU A 122 14.29 13.56 -2.44
N ILE A 123 14.13 12.44 -1.72
CA ILE A 123 15.17 11.90 -0.83
C ILE A 123 16.48 11.62 -1.59
N LYS A 124 16.39 10.98 -2.76
CA LYS A 124 17.56 10.71 -3.60
C LYS A 124 18.29 11.99 -4.00
N ALA A 125 17.56 13.05 -4.33
CA ALA A 125 18.14 14.35 -4.64
C ALA A 125 18.88 14.95 -3.45
N ILE A 126 18.30 14.86 -2.22
CA ILE A 126 18.90 15.35 -0.98
C ILE A 126 20.16 14.55 -0.64
N VAL A 127 20.13 13.22 -0.72
CA VAL A 127 21.30 12.35 -0.47
C VAL A 127 22.44 12.73 -1.38
N LYS A 128 22.18 12.96 -2.68
CA LYS A 128 23.21 13.38 -3.65
C LYS A 128 23.78 14.76 -3.34
N GLU A 129 22.94 15.70 -2.94
CA GLU A 129 23.36 17.06 -2.59
C GLU A 129 24.25 17.09 -1.35
N LEU A 130 23.90 16.29 -0.34
CA LEU A 130 24.70 16.11 0.87
C LEU A 130 25.98 15.30 0.63
N GLN A 131 26.23 14.85 -0.59
CA GLN A 131 27.36 14.00 -0.98
C GLN A 131 27.49 12.71 -0.15
N LEU A 132 26.34 12.15 0.26
CA LEU A 132 26.26 10.89 0.99
C LEU A 132 26.30 9.70 0.04
N ASP A 133 26.77 8.54 0.53
CA ASP A 133 26.81 7.31 -0.24
C ASP A 133 25.38 6.77 -0.51
N ASP A 134 24.97 6.72 -1.77
CA ASP A 134 23.64 6.27 -2.21
C ASP A 134 23.40 4.76 -1.98
N LYS A 135 24.46 3.96 -1.77
CA LYS A 135 24.36 2.55 -1.41
C LYS A 135 24.02 2.35 0.07
N VAL A 136 24.44 3.28 0.92
CA VAL A 136 24.13 3.32 2.37
C VAL A 136 22.78 4.01 2.59
N TYR A 137 22.63 5.23 2.10
CA TYR A 137 21.40 6.03 2.22
C TYR A 137 20.41 5.73 1.09
N LYS A 138 20.02 4.45 0.97
CA LYS A 138 19.02 4.05 -0.02
C LYS A 138 17.70 4.78 0.24
N PRO A 139 17.04 5.34 -0.79
CA PRO A 139 15.80 6.10 -0.61
C PRO A 139 14.71 5.36 0.18
N ASN A 140 14.61 4.04 0.02
CA ASN A 140 13.65 3.23 0.78
C ASN A 140 13.94 3.17 2.28
N ILE A 141 15.23 3.06 2.67
CA ILE A 141 15.67 3.03 4.07
C ILE A 141 15.39 4.39 4.70
N VAL A 142 15.86 5.46 4.07
CA VAL A 142 15.66 6.84 4.54
C VAL A 142 14.18 7.19 4.68
N ALA A 143 13.37 6.84 3.67
CA ALA A 143 11.92 7.04 3.73
C ALA A 143 11.27 6.27 4.89
N GLY A 144 11.74 5.06 5.19
CA GLY A 144 11.26 4.27 6.33
C GLY A 144 11.48 4.99 7.67
N HIS A 145 12.70 5.49 7.91
CA HIS A 145 13.01 6.24 9.14
C HIS A 145 12.18 7.52 9.28
N ILE A 146 12.01 8.28 8.17
CA ILE A 146 11.19 9.51 8.17
C ILE A 146 9.71 9.17 8.44
N SER A 147 9.18 8.14 7.79
CA SER A 147 7.81 7.68 8.00
C SER A 147 7.58 7.24 9.43
N GLU A 148 8.49 6.45 10.01
CA GLU A 148 8.44 6.05 11.43
C GLU A 148 8.41 7.28 12.35
N ALA A 149 9.28 8.26 12.11
CA ALA A 149 9.32 9.48 12.90
C ALA A 149 7.99 10.26 12.85
N LYS A 150 7.42 10.44 11.64
CA LYS A 150 6.15 11.13 11.44
C LYS A 150 4.99 10.39 12.11
N ASN A 151 4.94 9.06 11.98
CA ASN A 151 3.93 8.23 12.64
C ASN A 151 4.01 8.28 14.17
N HIS A 152 5.21 8.55 14.74
CA HIS A 152 5.42 8.83 16.14
C HIS A 152 5.29 10.33 16.49
N LEU A 153 4.81 11.16 15.58
CA LEU A 153 4.58 12.60 15.75
C LEU A 153 5.86 13.40 16.08
N LEU A 154 7.00 12.92 15.62
CA LEU A 154 8.30 13.57 15.82
C LEU A 154 8.61 14.50 14.66
N LEU A 155 8.68 15.79 14.95
CA LEU A 155 9.17 16.80 14.01
C LEU A 155 10.70 16.68 13.83
N PRO A 156 11.29 17.20 12.73
CA PRO A 156 12.74 17.16 12.51
C PRO A 156 13.58 17.69 13.67
N SER A 157 13.11 18.74 14.36
CA SER A 157 13.77 19.31 15.53
C SER A 157 13.77 18.35 16.72
N ALA A 158 12.63 17.69 16.99
CA ALA A 158 12.50 16.70 18.05
C ALA A 158 13.34 15.46 17.74
N TYR A 159 13.34 14.98 16.49
CA TYR A 159 14.17 13.86 16.04
C TYR A 159 15.66 14.13 16.28
N SER A 160 16.12 15.34 15.93
CA SER A 160 17.52 15.76 16.12
C SER A 160 17.92 15.91 17.60
N ALA A 161 16.96 16.12 18.49
CA ALA A 161 17.20 16.22 19.93
C ALA A 161 17.17 14.86 20.64
N GLU A 162 16.59 13.82 20.01
CA GLU A 162 16.39 12.49 20.61
C GLU A 162 17.65 11.62 20.47
N SER A 163 18.45 11.55 21.52
CA SER A 163 19.73 10.83 21.54
C SER A 163 19.62 9.33 21.26
N SER A 164 18.48 8.72 21.57
CA SER A 164 18.24 7.28 21.32
C SER A 164 18.13 6.98 19.83
N LEU A 165 17.40 7.84 19.08
CA LEU A 165 17.26 7.73 17.63
C LEU A 165 18.58 7.99 16.91
N LEU A 166 19.33 9.02 17.31
CA LEU A 166 20.63 9.32 16.72
C LEU A 166 21.65 8.18 16.92
N ARG A 167 21.62 7.52 18.09
CA ARG A 167 22.45 6.33 18.35
C ARG A 167 22.03 5.14 17.49
N ARG A 168 20.73 4.88 17.38
CA ARG A 168 20.18 3.84 16.49
C ARG A 168 20.66 4.06 15.05
N ASP A 169 20.40 5.24 14.50
CA ASP A 169 20.79 5.60 13.13
C ASP A 169 22.31 5.46 12.89
N THR A 170 23.11 5.81 13.89
CA THR A 170 24.57 5.65 13.83
C THR A 170 24.96 4.17 13.83
N SER A 171 24.31 3.35 14.67
CA SER A 171 24.57 1.90 14.71
C SER A 171 24.17 1.17 13.44
N GLU A 172 23.15 1.67 12.73
CA GLU A 172 22.67 1.19 11.45
C GLU A 172 23.49 1.77 10.26
N GLY A 173 24.45 2.64 10.52
CA GLY A 173 25.31 3.28 9.51
C GLY A 173 24.65 4.45 8.76
N VAL A 174 23.48 4.91 9.19
CA VAL A 174 22.70 5.99 8.54
C VAL A 174 22.59 7.25 9.41
N GLY A 175 23.61 7.60 10.16
CA GLY A 175 23.62 8.67 11.16
C GLY A 175 23.27 10.09 10.67
N GLN A 176 23.04 10.32 9.36
CA GLN A 176 22.63 11.62 8.81
C GLN A 176 21.12 11.73 8.55
N ILE A 177 20.31 10.76 8.96
CA ILE A 177 18.83 10.77 8.78
C ILE A 177 18.22 12.08 9.29
N HIS A 178 18.62 12.54 10.46
CA HIS A 178 18.11 13.79 11.06
C HIS A 178 18.30 15.03 10.16
N LYS A 179 19.42 15.11 9.41
CA LYS A 179 19.64 16.20 8.45
C LYS A 179 18.81 16.03 7.19
N ILE A 180 18.76 14.80 6.69
CA ILE A 180 17.95 14.49 5.49
C ILE A 180 16.48 14.81 5.80
N TYR A 181 15.98 14.42 6.97
CA TYR A 181 14.60 14.69 7.38
C TYR A 181 14.31 16.20 7.46
N ALA A 182 15.20 16.99 8.04
CA ALA A 182 15.03 18.45 8.12
C ALA A 182 14.94 19.10 6.73
N ILE A 183 15.84 18.72 5.80
CA ILE A 183 15.85 19.26 4.44
C ILE A 183 14.61 18.74 3.66
N TYR A 184 14.25 17.48 3.85
CA TYR A 184 13.08 16.88 3.21
C TYR A 184 11.81 17.64 3.57
N GLN A 185 11.58 17.90 4.86
CA GLN A 185 10.39 18.62 5.33
C GLN A 185 10.37 20.07 4.84
N GLN A 186 11.52 20.74 4.85
CA GLN A 186 11.63 22.10 4.31
C GLN A 186 11.29 22.16 2.83
N ARG A 187 11.72 21.17 2.03
CA ARG A 187 11.42 21.11 0.59
C ARG A 187 9.97 20.79 0.30
N LEU A 188 9.37 19.89 1.07
CA LEU A 188 7.93 19.63 0.95
C LEU A 188 7.12 20.91 1.19
N LEU A 189 7.44 21.64 2.25
CA LEU A 189 6.77 22.91 2.54
C LEU A 189 6.98 23.94 1.41
N ALA A 190 8.21 24.11 0.93
CA ALA A 190 8.54 25.02 -0.16
C ALA A 190 7.85 24.65 -1.48
N ALA A 191 7.63 23.35 -1.73
CA ALA A 191 6.90 22.83 -2.89
C ALA A 191 5.37 22.90 -2.70
N GLY A 192 4.87 23.38 -1.57
CA GLY A 192 3.44 23.29 -1.24
C GLY A 192 2.94 21.84 -1.30
N ALA A 193 3.73 20.91 -0.80
CA ALA A 193 3.45 19.49 -0.88
C ALA A 193 3.48 18.81 0.50
N MET A 194 2.71 17.75 0.66
CA MET A 194 2.70 16.84 1.82
C MET A 194 2.86 15.41 1.33
N ASP A 195 3.60 14.58 2.04
CA ASP A 195 3.48 13.14 1.86
C ASP A 195 2.29 12.57 2.68
N PHE A 196 2.05 11.25 2.56
CA PHE A 196 0.93 10.63 3.27
C PHE A 196 1.03 10.76 4.80
N ASP A 197 2.24 10.65 5.36
CA ASP A 197 2.45 10.77 6.79
C ASP A 197 2.29 12.21 7.28
N ASP A 198 2.58 13.20 6.41
CA ASP A 198 2.34 14.63 6.71
C ASP A 198 0.87 14.96 6.89
N LEU A 199 -0.04 14.25 6.21
CA LEU A 199 -1.48 14.47 6.41
C LEU A 199 -1.90 14.16 7.86
N LEU A 200 -1.31 13.12 8.45
CA LEU A 200 -1.56 12.78 9.85
C LEU A 200 -0.81 13.73 10.79
N LEU A 201 0.47 13.99 10.53
CA LEU A 201 1.30 14.87 11.36
C LEU A 201 0.73 16.28 11.40
N ASN A 202 0.41 16.89 10.26
CA ASN A 202 -0.14 18.24 10.19
C ASN A 202 -1.55 18.32 10.80
N MET A 203 -2.38 17.29 10.65
CA MET A 203 -3.68 17.22 11.32
C MET A 203 -3.52 17.20 12.86
N PHE A 204 -2.55 16.42 13.35
CA PHE A 204 -2.24 16.42 14.78
C PHE A 204 -1.75 17.80 15.25
N LEU A 205 -0.84 18.43 14.51
CA LEU A 205 -0.30 19.76 14.84
C LEU A 205 -1.41 20.82 14.84
N LEU A 206 -2.27 20.82 13.82
CA LEU A 206 -3.42 21.70 13.74
C LEU A 206 -4.30 21.62 14.99
N LEU A 207 -4.67 20.43 15.41
CA LEU A 207 -5.53 20.24 16.58
C LEU A 207 -4.81 20.51 17.91
N ARG A 208 -3.50 20.26 17.99
CA ARG A 208 -2.70 20.50 19.19
C ARG A 208 -2.45 21.98 19.41
N ASP A 209 -2.04 22.69 18.37
CA ASP A 209 -1.49 24.04 18.47
C ASP A 209 -2.56 25.13 18.27
N HIS A 210 -3.75 24.77 17.73
CA HIS A 210 -4.88 25.69 17.51
C HIS A 210 -6.14 25.20 18.26
N PRO A 211 -6.28 25.54 19.56
CA PRO A 211 -7.42 25.11 20.38
C PRO A 211 -8.78 25.55 19.85
N ASP A 212 -8.86 26.71 19.21
CA ASP A 212 -10.07 27.26 18.60
C ASP A 212 -10.56 26.38 17.43
N VAL A 213 -9.63 25.94 16.58
CA VAL A 213 -9.89 25.00 15.49
C VAL A 213 -10.35 23.65 16.07
N ARG A 214 -9.61 23.13 17.05
CA ARG A 214 -9.96 21.87 17.73
C ARG A 214 -11.36 21.91 18.32
N GLU A 215 -11.71 22.96 19.06
CA GLU A 215 -13.03 23.10 19.68
C GLU A 215 -14.15 23.16 18.62
N ARG A 216 -13.91 23.82 17.48
CA ARG A 216 -14.84 23.87 16.36
C ARG A 216 -15.16 22.47 15.82
N TYR A 217 -14.13 21.62 15.64
CA TYR A 217 -14.34 20.24 15.16
C TYR A 217 -14.92 19.32 16.24
N ILE A 218 -14.58 19.45 17.51
CA ILE A 218 -15.23 18.73 18.62
C ILE A 218 -16.73 19.04 18.65
N ASN A 219 -17.11 20.31 18.52
CA ASN A 219 -18.51 20.74 18.52
C ASN A 219 -19.25 20.30 17.26
N ARG A 220 -18.55 20.22 16.14
CA ARG A 220 -19.11 19.75 14.87
C ARG A 220 -19.41 18.25 14.91
N PHE A 221 -18.44 17.42 15.28
CA PHE A 221 -18.56 15.96 15.26
C PHE A 221 -19.21 15.43 16.53
N ARG A 222 -20.53 15.44 16.56
CA ARG A 222 -21.31 14.99 17.71
C ARG A 222 -21.29 13.48 17.90
N TYR A 223 -20.98 12.72 16.85
CA TYR A 223 -20.78 11.28 16.89
C TYR A 223 -19.63 10.87 15.99
N ILE A 224 -18.71 10.08 16.53
CA ILE A 224 -17.54 9.58 15.81
C ILE A 224 -17.63 8.05 15.73
N LEU A 225 -17.46 7.50 14.52
CA LEU A 225 -17.40 6.06 14.26
C LEU A 225 -16.06 5.73 13.61
N VAL A 226 -15.42 4.66 14.09
CA VAL A 226 -14.14 4.22 13.54
C VAL A 226 -14.20 2.73 13.26
N ASP A 227 -14.01 2.34 12.00
CA ASP A 227 -13.88 0.94 11.58
C ASP A 227 -12.41 0.50 11.63
N GLU A 228 -12.19 -0.81 11.76
CA GLU A 228 -10.86 -1.46 11.78
C GLU A 228 -9.90 -0.78 12.78
N TYR A 229 -10.39 -0.43 13.98
CA TYR A 229 -9.65 0.37 14.95
C TYR A 229 -8.32 -0.27 15.39
N GLN A 230 -8.17 -1.60 15.34
CA GLN A 230 -6.95 -2.33 15.62
C GLN A 230 -5.80 -2.02 14.63
N ASP A 231 -6.09 -1.41 13.48
CA ASP A 231 -5.07 -1.04 12.48
C ASP A 231 -4.64 0.43 12.59
N THR A 232 -5.15 1.17 13.57
CA THR A 232 -4.74 2.57 13.77
C THR A 232 -3.31 2.66 14.26
N ASN A 233 -2.57 3.64 13.69
CA ASN A 233 -1.24 4.02 14.19
C ASN A 233 -1.34 5.04 15.34
N MET A 234 -0.20 5.35 15.96
CA MET A 234 -0.13 6.31 17.06
C MET A 234 -0.66 7.70 16.67
N ALA A 235 -0.34 8.19 15.48
CA ALA A 235 -0.81 9.50 15.01
C ALA A 235 -2.34 9.56 14.90
N GLN A 236 -2.94 8.57 14.25
CA GLN A 236 -4.41 8.45 14.12
C GLN A 236 -5.10 8.37 15.49
N HIS A 237 -4.56 7.55 16.39
CA HIS A 237 -5.08 7.44 17.76
C HIS A 237 -5.00 8.78 18.51
N LYS A 238 -3.87 9.51 18.43
CA LYS A 238 -3.71 10.82 19.10
C LYS A 238 -4.62 11.89 18.51
N ILE A 239 -4.84 11.88 17.19
CA ILE A 239 -5.80 12.80 16.55
C ILE A 239 -7.23 12.54 17.08
N LEU A 240 -7.64 11.26 17.17
CA LEU A 240 -8.94 10.90 17.75
C LEU A 240 -9.04 11.35 19.21
N THR A 241 -7.97 11.21 19.99
CA THR A 241 -7.90 11.68 21.38
C THR A 241 -8.09 13.19 21.48
N LEU A 242 -7.54 13.97 20.54
CA LEU A 242 -7.73 15.42 20.50
C LEU A 242 -9.14 15.84 20.07
N LEU A 243 -9.81 15.03 19.26
CA LEU A 243 -11.20 15.27 18.82
C LEU A 243 -12.27 14.79 19.80
N THR A 244 -11.86 14.13 20.90
CA THR A 244 -12.79 13.51 21.84
C THR A 244 -12.45 13.86 23.30
N THR A 245 -13.41 13.65 24.17
CA THR A 245 -13.29 13.67 25.63
C THR A 245 -13.70 12.29 26.17
N PRO A 246 -13.43 11.97 27.45
CA PRO A 246 -13.87 10.70 28.03
C PRO A 246 -15.38 10.44 27.97
N GLN A 247 -16.18 11.49 27.75
CA GLN A 247 -17.66 11.45 27.66
C GLN A 247 -18.15 11.54 26.21
N SER A 248 -17.26 11.70 25.24
CA SER A 248 -17.65 11.85 23.83
C SER A 248 -18.35 10.60 23.31
N LYS A 249 -19.27 10.80 22.40
CA LYS A 249 -19.98 9.72 21.70
C LYS A 249 -19.12 9.18 20.58
N ILE A 250 -18.28 8.21 20.93
CA ILE A 250 -17.41 7.51 19.99
C ILE A 250 -17.72 6.02 19.99
N CYS A 251 -17.85 5.42 18.82
CA CYS A 251 -17.98 3.98 18.62
C CYS A 251 -16.79 3.48 17.78
N VAL A 252 -15.93 2.70 18.39
CA VAL A 252 -14.85 2.03 17.65
C VAL A 252 -15.22 0.56 17.47
N VAL A 253 -15.01 0.07 16.25
CA VAL A 253 -15.25 -1.32 15.86
C VAL A 253 -13.94 -1.92 15.39
N GLY A 254 -13.61 -3.12 15.85
CA GLY A 254 -12.38 -3.77 15.46
C GLY A 254 -12.33 -5.24 15.82
N ASP A 255 -11.28 -5.88 15.35
CA ASP A 255 -10.91 -7.26 15.67
C ASP A 255 -9.41 -7.32 15.92
N ASP A 256 -9.02 -7.42 17.18
CA ASP A 256 -7.62 -7.54 17.58
C ASP A 256 -6.92 -8.73 16.92
N ALA A 257 -7.66 -9.83 16.64
CA ALA A 257 -7.17 -10.97 15.90
C ALA A 257 -6.88 -10.69 14.41
N GLN A 258 -7.29 -9.55 13.88
CA GLN A 258 -7.01 -9.10 12.51
C GLN A 258 -6.05 -7.90 12.43
N SER A 259 -5.32 -7.58 13.51
CA SER A 259 -4.26 -6.56 13.49
C SER A 259 -3.02 -7.09 12.80
N ILE A 260 -2.82 -6.73 11.52
CA ILE A 260 -1.76 -7.27 10.63
C ILE A 260 -0.98 -6.18 9.88
N TYR A 261 -1.08 -4.92 10.30
CA TYR A 261 -0.40 -3.79 9.67
C TYR A 261 0.65 -3.15 10.59
N GLY A 262 1.23 -3.89 11.54
CA GLY A 262 2.32 -3.40 12.40
C GLY A 262 3.51 -2.90 11.60
N PHE A 263 3.84 -3.54 10.47
CA PHE A 263 4.88 -3.08 9.54
C PHE A 263 4.58 -1.71 8.86
N ARG A 264 3.35 -1.21 8.98
CA ARG A 264 2.91 0.14 8.56
C ARG A 264 2.67 1.07 9.75
N GLY A 265 3.16 0.71 10.93
CA GLY A 265 3.02 1.51 12.13
C GLY A 265 1.68 1.35 12.88
N ALA A 266 0.83 0.38 12.51
CA ALA A 266 -0.36 0.06 13.31
C ALA A 266 0.05 -0.43 14.69
N ASP A 267 -0.68 0.00 15.72
CA ASP A 267 -0.41 -0.36 17.10
C ASP A 267 -1.66 -0.99 17.74
N ILE A 268 -1.61 -2.30 17.92
CA ILE A 268 -2.70 -3.06 18.53
C ILE A 268 -3.03 -2.57 19.94
N THR A 269 -2.09 -1.93 20.65
CA THR A 269 -2.33 -1.43 22.00
C THR A 269 -3.44 -0.39 22.03
N ASN A 270 -3.68 0.33 20.93
CA ASN A 270 -4.77 1.29 20.81
C ASN A 270 -6.14 0.68 21.09
N ILE A 271 -6.41 -0.52 20.57
CA ILE A 271 -7.68 -1.21 20.83
C ILE A 271 -7.68 -1.92 22.18
N LEU A 272 -6.55 -2.48 22.60
CA LEU A 272 -6.44 -3.21 23.87
C LEU A 272 -6.61 -2.28 25.07
N THR A 273 -6.10 -1.03 25.00
CA THR A 273 -6.15 -0.04 26.09
C THR A 273 -7.28 0.98 25.93
N PHE A 274 -8.20 0.80 24.98
CA PHE A 274 -9.30 1.75 24.73
C PHE A 274 -10.10 2.08 26.00
N LYS A 275 -10.37 1.09 26.86
CA LYS A 275 -11.08 1.28 28.13
C LYS A 275 -10.29 2.07 29.17
N GLU A 276 -8.99 2.13 29.11
CA GLU A 276 -8.17 2.97 29.99
C GLU A 276 -8.37 4.44 29.64
N GLN A 277 -8.47 4.75 28.36
CA GLN A 277 -8.72 6.10 27.85
C GLN A 277 -10.19 6.52 28.02
N TYR A 278 -11.13 5.58 27.83
CA TYR A 278 -12.58 5.79 27.99
C TYR A 278 -13.14 4.83 29.04
N PRO A 279 -12.98 5.14 30.35
CA PRO A 279 -13.38 4.22 31.42
C PRO A 279 -14.87 3.84 31.42
N SER A 280 -15.72 4.75 30.92
CA SER A 280 -17.17 4.53 30.77
C SER A 280 -17.56 3.75 29.52
N ALA A 281 -16.56 3.34 28.70
CA ALA A 281 -16.83 2.68 27.44
C ALA A 281 -17.54 1.34 27.62
N LYS A 282 -18.66 1.18 26.91
CA LYS A 282 -19.40 -0.09 26.86
C LYS A 282 -18.67 -1.05 25.91
N LEU A 283 -18.29 -2.21 26.42
CA LEU A 283 -17.75 -3.31 25.63
C LEU A 283 -18.88 -4.18 25.09
N ILE A 284 -18.95 -4.35 23.79
CA ILE A 284 -19.92 -5.21 23.10
C ILE A 284 -19.17 -6.20 22.24
N LYS A 285 -19.49 -7.50 22.35
CA LYS A 285 -18.84 -8.57 21.58
C LYS A 285 -19.76 -9.12 20.50
N LEU A 286 -19.27 -9.18 19.27
CA LEU A 286 -19.93 -9.81 18.13
C LEU A 286 -19.24 -11.15 17.85
N GLU A 287 -19.76 -12.22 18.42
CA GLU A 287 -19.13 -13.55 18.41
C GLU A 287 -19.73 -14.51 17.37
N CYS A 288 -20.88 -14.17 16.79
CA CYS A 288 -21.54 -14.99 15.77
C CYS A 288 -20.97 -14.72 14.37
N ASN A 289 -20.31 -15.71 13.78
CA ASN A 289 -19.79 -15.67 12.40
C ASN A 289 -20.88 -16.14 11.41
N TYR A 290 -21.11 -15.32 10.37
CA TYR A 290 -22.09 -15.58 9.30
C TYR A 290 -21.42 -15.91 7.97
N ARG A 291 -20.08 -15.97 7.92
CA ARG A 291 -19.30 -16.13 6.70
C ARG A 291 -18.92 -17.57 6.44
N SER A 292 -18.30 -18.20 7.43
CA SER A 292 -17.55 -19.46 7.28
C SER A 292 -18.29 -20.64 7.91
N THR A 293 -18.04 -21.82 7.38
CA THR A 293 -18.47 -23.08 8.00
C THR A 293 -17.84 -23.27 9.37
N ARG A 294 -18.41 -24.15 10.20
CA ARG A 294 -17.99 -24.36 11.60
C ARG A 294 -16.55 -24.84 11.69
N ASN A 295 -16.14 -25.82 10.88
CA ASN A 295 -14.78 -26.35 10.90
C ASN A 295 -13.72 -25.28 10.63
N ILE A 296 -13.97 -24.33 9.71
CA ILE A 296 -13.07 -23.20 9.45
C ILE A 296 -12.99 -22.26 10.66
N VAL A 297 -14.13 -21.98 11.30
CA VAL A 297 -14.17 -21.08 12.46
C VAL A 297 -13.45 -21.70 13.66
N GLU A 298 -13.67 -22.97 13.93
CA GLU A 298 -13.01 -23.66 15.05
C GLU A 298 -11.49 -23.80 14.82
N ALA A 299 -11.08 -24.12 13.59
CA ALA A 299 -9.66 -24.11 13.23
C ALA A 299 -9.02 -22.73 13.45
N ALA A 300 -9.71 -21.67 13.05
CA ALA A 300 -9.25 -20.29 13.27
C ALA A 300 -9.18 -19.93 14.77
N ASN A 301 -10.13 -20.40 15.58
CA ASN A 301 -10.10 -20.25 17.04
C ASN A 301 -8.88 -20.97 17.65
N CYS A 302 -8.56 -22.20 17.20
CA CYS A 302 -7.37 -22.92 17.65
C CYS A 302 -6.09 -22.10 17.38
N ILE A 303 -5.94 -21.57 16.17
CA ILE A 303 -4.79 -20.75 15.79
C ILE A 303 -4.65 -19.54 16.71
N ILE A 304 -5.71 -18.71 16.80
CA ILE A 304 -5.60 -17.42 17.48
C ILE A 304 -5.53 -17.54 19.00
N SER A 305 -5.97 -18.63 19.58
CA SER A 305 -5.89 -18.88 21.04
C SER A 305 -4.47 -18.91 21.57
N ASN A 306 -3.47 -19.13 20.71
CA ASN A 306 -2.05 -19.12 21.05
C ASN A 306 -1.47 -17.70 21.23
N ASN A 307 -2.19 -16.63 20.86
CA ASN A 307 -1.76 -15.27 21.13
C ASN A 307 -2.13 -14.85 22.55
N GLN A 308 -1.22 -14.13 23.20
CA GLN A 308 -1.44 -13.57 24.55
C GLN A 308 -2.07 -12.18 24.50
N SER A 309 -1.62 -11.36 23.54
CA SER A 309 -2.08 -9.96 23.39
C SER A 309 -3.39 -9.93 22.64
N GLN A 310 -4.51 -10.23 23.34
CA GLN A 310 -5.85 -10.27 22.74
C GLN A 310 -6.98 -9.96 23.75
N ILE A 311 -8.13 -9.54 23.23
CA ILE A 311 -9.37 -9.39 24.01
C ILE A 311 -10.11 -10.72 23.97
N PRO A 312 -10.37 -11.37 25.13
CA PRO A 312 -11.04 -12.67 25.15
C PRO A 312 -12.40 -12.64 24.46
N LYS A 313 -12.57 -13.51 23.45
CA LYS A 313 -13.82 -13.73 22.71
C LYS A 313 -13.86 -15.15 22.19
N THR A 314 -15.05 -15.71 21.99
CA THR A 314 -15.24 -17.05 21.40
C THR A 314 -16.14 -16.90 20.18
N VAL A 315 -15.54 -16.99 19.00
CA VAL A 315 -16.26 -16.88 17.73
C VAL A 315 -16.91 -18.23 17.41
N TYR A 316 -18.19 -18.26 17.12
CA TYR A 316 -18.91 -19.46 16.70
C TYR A 316 -19.62 -19.23 15.37
N SER A 317 -19.73 -20.28 14.54
CA SER A 317 -20.38 -20.20 13.24
C SER A 317 -21.90 -20.38 13.37
N ALA A 318 -22.68 -19.56 12.66
CA ALA A 318 -24.10 -19.76 12.42
C ALA A 318 -24.37 -20.71 11.25
N GLY A 319 -23.35 -21.13 10.50
CA GLY A 319 -23.43 -21.96 9.31
C GLY A 319 -23.38 -23.46 9.62
N GLU A 320 -23.33 -24.24 8.54
CA GLU A 320 -23.15 -25.70 8.55
C GLU A 320 -21.76 -26.11 9.07
N GLU A 321 -21.57 -27.38 9.38
CA GLU A 321 -20.29 -27.94 9.84
C GLU A 321 -19.20 -27.74 8.79
N GLY A 322 -19.48 -28.05 7.54
CA GLY A 322 -18.57 -27.94 6.40
C GLY A 322 -17.48 -29.01 6.37
N ASP A 323 -16.62 -28.92 5.38
CA ASP A 323 -15.48 -29.82 5.24
C ASP A 323 -14.33 -29.39 6.17
N PRO A 324 -13.50 -30.31 6.66
CA PRO A 324 -12.27 -29.96 7.34
C PRO A 324 -11.30 -29.27 6.38
N ILE A 325 -10.34 -28.51 6.93
CA ILE A 325 -9.26 -27.88 6.15
C ILE A 325 -8.40 -28.99 5.53
N GLU A 326 -8.20 -28.95 4.21
CA GLU A 326 -7.31 -29.90 3.54
C GLU A 326 -5.86 -29.41 3.57
N LEU A 327 -4.94 -30.25 4.05
CA LEU A 327 -3.49 -30.00 4.05
C LEU A 327 -2.78 -31.00 3.14
N PHE A 328 -2.02 -30.49 2.17
CA PHE A 328 -1.19 -31.32 1.30
C PHE A 328 0.25 -30.79 1.19
N SER A 329 1.19 -31.71 1.01
CA SER A 329 2.60 -31.40 0.79
C SER A 329 3.00 -31.66 -0.67
N ALA A 330 4.04 -30.98 -1.11
CA ALA A 330 4.67 -31.17 -2.42
C ALA A 330 6.20 -31.30 -2.26
N GLU A 331 6.87 -31.98 -3.19
CA GLU A 331 8.33 -32.06 -3.16
C GLU A 331 8.97 -30.71 -3.58
N THR A 332 8.33 -29.99 -4.53
CA THR A 332 8.82 -28.71 -5.03
C THR A 332 7.69 -27.68 -5.09
N ASP A 333 8.04 -26.39 -5.19
CA ASP A 333 7.10 -25.29 -5.42
C ASP A 333 6.29 -25.44 -6.74
N LYS A 334 6.90 -26.02 -7.78
CA LYS A 334 6.21 -26.31 -9.05
C LYS A 334 5.17 -27.43 -8.89
N GLU A 335 5.46 -28.43 -8.09
CA GLU A 335 4.50 -29.50 -7.77
C GLU A 335 3.38 -28.96 -6.88
N GLU A 336 3.71 -28.08 -5.91
CA GLU A 336 2.71 -27.41 -5.10
C GLU A 336 1.68 -26.67 -5.98
N ALA A 337 2.18 -25.85 -6.94
CA ALA A 337 1.31 -25.15 -7.88
C ALA A 337 0.42 -26.11 -8.68
N ARG A 338 0.97 -27.23 -9.20
CA ARG A 338 0.19 -28.22 -9.94
C ARG A 338 -0.89 -28.89 -9.08
N LYS A 339 -0.60 -29.22 -7.81
CA LYS A 339 -1.58 -29.77 -6.87
C LYS A 339 -2.69 -28.76 -6.58
N VAL A 340 -2.36 -27.47 -6.36
CA VAL A 340 -3.36 -26.41 -6.24
C VAL A 340 -4.30 -26.38 -7.44
N LEU A 341 -3.77 -26.42 -8.65
CA LEU A 341 -4.60 -26.44 -9.87
C LEU A 341 -5.50 -27.67 -9.93
N SER A 342 -4.99 -28.84 -9.55
CA SER A 342 -5.77 -30.09 -9.49
C SER A 342 -6.97 -29.95 -8.56
N HIS A 343 -6.77 -29.39 -7.36
CA HIS A 343 -7.86 -29.12 -6.42
C HIS A 343 -8.84 -28.09 -6.95
N ILE A 344 -8.40 -27.05 -7.67
CA ILE A 344 -9.27 -26.08 -8.32
C ILE A 344 -10.17 -26.76 -9.35
N VAL A 345 -9.61 -27.65 -10.19
CA VAL A 345 -10.39 -28.43 -11.17
C VAL A 345 -11.42 -29.33 -10.48
N LYS A 346 -11.02 -29.97 -9.36
CA LYS A 346 -11.92 -30.80 -8.56
C LYS A 346 -13.09 -29.98 -8.02
N LEU A 347 -12.83 -28.80 -7.42
CA LEU A 347 -13.88 -27.90 -6.92
C LEU A 347 -14.84 -27.42 -8.03
N ARG A 348 -14.30 -27.08 -9.19
CA ARG A 348 -15.11 -26.68 -10.35
C ARG A 348 -16.08 -27.79 -10.80
N ARG A 349 -15.63 -29.05 -10.76
CA ARG A 349 -16.42 -30.19 -11.18
C ARG A 349 -17.41 -30.67 -10.12
N GLN A 350 -17.03 -30.66 -8.85
CA GLN A 350 -17.81 -31.26 -7.76
C GLN A 350 -18.74 -30.25 -7.06
N ALA A 351 -18.29 -29.01 -6.89
CA ALA A 351 -19.01 -27.98 -6.16
C ALA A 351 -19.56 -26.85 -7.05
N ASP A 352 -19.32 -26.92 -8.37
CA ASP A 352 -19.67 -25.86 -9.36
C ASP A 352 -19.24 -24.46 -8.94
N LEU A 353 -18.10 -24.37 -8.22
CA LEU A 353 -17.60 -23.10 -7.68
C LEU A 353 -16.99 -22.26 -8.81
N PRO A 354 -17.48 -21.03 -9.09
CA PRO A 354 -16.94 -20.19 -10.16
C PRO A 354 -15.55 -19.68 -9.84
N TYR A 355 -14.73 -19.35 -10.86
CA TYR A 355 -13.34 -18.91 -10.67
C TYR A 355 -13.18 -17.65 -9.82
N ASN A 356 -14.13 -16.72 -9.87
CA ASN A 356 -14.09 -15.49 -9.04
C ASN A 356 -14.36 -15.76 -7.55
N GLU A 357 -14.86 -16.92 -7.18
CA GLU A 357 -14.99 -17.38 -5.78
C GLU A 357 -13.75 -18.16 -5.29
N ILE A 358 -12.67 -18.20 -6.08
CA ILE A 358 -11.43 -18.94 -5.74
C ILE A 358 -10.29 -17.93 -5.58
N ALA A 359 -9.59 -17.99 -4.43
CA ALA A 359 -8.38 -17.22 -4.18
C ALA A 359 -7.19 -18.11 -3.86
N ILE A 360 -6.00 -17.74 -4.36
CA ILE A 360 -4.72 -18.29 -3.99
C ILE A 360 -3.96 -17.22 -3.21
N LEU A 361 -3.71 -17.48 -1.95
CA LEU A 361 -3.07 -16.57 -1.02
C LEU A 361 -1.62 -16.99 -0.75
N TYR A 362 -0.72 -16.03 -0.72
CA TYR A 362 0.69 -16.25 -0.43
C TYR A 362 1.25 -15.16 0.47
N ARG A 363 2.36 -15.46 1.15
CA ARG A 363 2.98 -14.53 2.11
C ARG A 363 3.74 -13.40 1.40
N THR A 364 4.40 -13.68 0.29
CA THR A 364 5.20 -12.71 -0.47
C THR A 364 4.89 -12.76 -1.95
N ASN A 365 4.98 -11.61 -2.64
CA ASN A 365 4.74 -11.52 -4.08
C ASN A 365 5.70 -12.39 -4.93
N ALA A 366 6.89 -12.74 -4.41
CA ALA A 366 7.82 -13.60 -5.12
C ALA A 366 7.27 -15.02 -5.39
N GLN A 367 6.29 -15.47 -4.60
CA GLN A 367 5.64 -16.79 -4.76
C GLN A 367 4.67 -16.81 -5.95
N SER A 368 4.15 -15.66 -6.41
CA SER A 368 3.14 -15.61 -7.46
C SER A 368 3.63 -16.21 -8.78
N ARG A 369 4.90 -16.03 -9.11
CA ARG A 369 5.46 -16.40 -10.42
C ARG A 369 5.23 -17.87 -10.77
N VAL A 370 5.50 -18.79 -9.85
CA VAL A 370 5.34 -20.24 -10.09
C VAL A 370 3.87 -20.62 -10.26
N LEU A 371 2.99 -19.97 -9.51
CA LEU A 371 1.52 -20.13 -9.62
C LEU A 371 0.99 -19.57 -10.95
N GLU A 372 1.51 -18.42 -11.39
CA GLU A 372 1.17 -17.81 -12.68
C GLU A 372 1.59 -18.69 -13.85
N GLU A 373 2.83 -19.19 -13.84
CA GLU A 373 3.35 -20.13 -14.86
C GLU A 373 2.46 -21.37 -14.95
N ALA A 374 2.03 -21.92 -13.81
CA ALA A 374 1.15 -23.09 -13.78
C ALA A 374 -0.26 -22.79 -14.32
N LEU A 375 -0.88 -21.67 -13.91
CA LEU A 375 -2.21 -21.24 -14.39
C LEU A 375 -2.21 -20.94 -15.89
N GLN A 376 -1.16 -20.28 -16.40
CA GLN A 376 -0.99 -20.03 -17.84
C GLN A 376 -0.85 -21.33 -18.61
N GLY A 377 -0.02 -22.27 -18.12
CA GLY A 377 0.15 -23.59 -18.74
C GLY A 377 -1.15 -24.40 -18.79
N ALA A 378 -2.05 -24.22 -17.84
CA ALA A 378 -3.37 -24.86 -17.80
C ALA A 378 -4.48 -24.04 -18.49
N ALA A 379 -4.16 -22.89 -19.11
CA ALA A 379 -5.11 -21.95 -19.72
C ALA A 379 -6.25 -21.54 -18.76
N MET A 380 -5.99 -21.46 -17.45
CA MET A 380 -6.96 -21.01 -16.47
C MET A 380 -6.94 -19.48 -16.34
N PRO A 381 -8.11 -18.81 -16.37
CA PRO A 381 -8.18 -17.36 -16.24
C PRO A 381 -7.83 -16.94 -14.79
N TYR A 382 -6.89 -16.03 -14.63
CA TYR A 382 -6.50 -15.49 -13.32
C TYR A 382 -6.28 -13.98 -13.37
N ARG A 383 -6.25 -13.36 -12.20
CA ARG A 383 -5.80 -11.98 -12.00
C ARG A 383 -4.90 -11.91 -10.78
N ILE A 384 -3.91 -11.02 -10.81
CA ILE A 384 -3.10 -10.70 -9.64
C ILE A 384 -3.70 -9.45 -9.00
N TYR A 385 -4.03 -9.56 -7.73
CA TYR A 385 -4.53 -8.45 -6.94
C TYR A 385 -3.37 -7.74 -6.26
N GLY A 386 -3.25 -6.41 -6.46
CA GLY A 386 -2.09 -5.65 -5.98
C GLY A 386 -0.90 -5.66 -6.93
N GLY A 387 -1.13 -5.86 -8.24
CA GLY A 387 -0.16 -5.57 -9.31
C GLY A 387 0.10 -4.06 -9.44
N LEU A 388 0.91 -3.64 -10.44
CA LEU A 388 1.12 -2.20 -10.70
C LEU A 388 -0.22 -1.51 -10.93
N SER A 389 -0.56 -0.57 -10.04
CA SER A 389 -1.78 0.23 -10.12
C SER A 389 -1.88 0.93 -11.46
N PHE A 390 -3.10 1.07 -11.97
CA PHE A 390 -3.41 1.89 -13.15
C PHE A 390 -2.76 3.27 -13.05
N TYR A 391 -2.85 3.91 -11.88
CA TYR A 391 -2.29 5.25 -11.63
C TYR A 391 -0.75 5.26 -11.50
N GLN A 392 -0.09 4.11 -11.37
CA GLN A 392 1.37 3.97 -11.36
C GLN A 392 1.97 3.73 -12.75
N ARG A 393 1.15 3.51 -13.77
CA ARG A 393 1.60 3.38 -15.15
C ARG A 393 2.27 4.66 -15.61
N LYS A 394 3.35 4.54 -16.40
CA LYS A 394 4.21 5.67 -16.78
C LYS A 394 3.40 6.78 -17.47
N GLU A 395 2.62 6.43 -18.49
CA GLU A 395 1.80 7.36 -19.27
C GLU A 395 0.75 8.08 -18.44
N ILE A 396 0.16 7.40 -17.45
CA ILE A 396 -0.80 7.97 -16.51
C ILE A 396 -0.11 8.96 -15.57
N LYS A 397 1.05 8.58 -15.00
CA LYS A 397 1.86 9.48 -14.17
C LYS A 397 2.34 10.71 -14.92
N ASP A 398 2.64 10.57 -16.19
CA ASP A 398 3.05 11.70 -17.03
C ASP A 398 1.90 12.69 -17.21
N VAL A 399 0.68 12.22 -17.47
CA VAL A 399 -0.52 13.06 -17.54
C VAL A 399 -0.84 13.69 -16.19
N LEU A 400 -0.83 12.91 -15.11
CA LEU A 400 -1.09 13.40 -13.75
C LEU A 400 -0.06 14.45 -13.31
N ALA A 401 1.21 14.33 -13.73
CA ALA A 401 2.21 15.35 -13.43
C ALA A 401 1.91 16.69 -14.12
N TYR A 402 1.32 16.69 -15.32
CA TYR A 402 0.77 17.93 -15.90
C TYR A 402 -0.39 18.49 -15.06
N CYS A 403 -1.32 17.64 -14.66
CA CYS A 403 -2.43 18.07 -13.81
C CYS A 403 -1.92 18.66 -12.49
N ARG A 404 -0.92 18.04 -11.86
CA ARG A 404 -0.32 18.50 -10.61
C ARG A 404 0.37 19.86 -10.78
N LEU A 405 1.14 20.04 -11.86
CA LEU A 405 1.83 21.30 -12.12
C LEU A 405 0.84 22.44 -12.49
N VAL A 406 -0.27 22.11 -13.14
CA VAL A 406 -1.37 23.05 -13.42
C VAL A 406 -2.05 23.50 -12.12
N ALA A 407 -2.33 22.58 -11.19
CA ALA A 407 -2.91 22.89 -9.89
C ALA A 407 -1.91 23.61 -8.97
N ASN A 408 -0.69 23.07 -8.85
CA ASN A 408 0.38 23.62 -8.01
C ASN A 408 1.67 23.82 -8.81
N PRO A 409 2.00 25.03 -9.26
CA PRO A 409 3.22 25.31 -10.04
C PRO A 409 4.51 25.14 -9.23
N HIS A 410 4.43 25.08 -7.89
CA HIS A 410 5.58 24.86 -7.02
C HIS A 410 5.96 23.38 -6.85
N ASP A 411 5.18 22.45 -7.44
CA ASP A 411 5.48 21.02 -7.45
C ASP A 411 6.72 20.69 -8.29
N GLU A 412 7.86 20.64 -7.64
CA GLU A 412 9.16 20.41 -8.30
C GLU A 412 9.27 19.02 -8.95
N GLU A 413 8.66 18.00 -8.37
CA GLU A 413 8.73 16.64 -8.94
C GLU A 413 7.87 16.54 -10.20
N ALA A 414 6.69 17.13 -10.22
CA ALA A 414 5.88 17.26 -11.42
C ALA A 414 6.62 18.08 -12.49
N PHE A 415 7.21 19.22 -12.12
CA PHE A 415 8.00 20.04 -13.04
C PHE A 415 9.15 19.27 -13.69
N LYS A 416 9.99 18.61 -12.90
CA LYS A 416 11.12 17.79 -13.37
C LYS A 416 10.68 16.69 -14.33
N ARG A 417 9.53 16.10 -14.06
CA ARG A 417 8.99 14.98 -14.85
C ARG A 417 8.54 15.43 -16.25
N ILE A 418 7.87 16.57 -16.37
CA ILE A 418 7.16 16.95 -17.59
C ILE A 418 7.81 18.07 -18.39
N VAL A 419 8.76 18.83 -17.83
CA VAL A 419 9.35 19.99 -18.52
C VAL A 419 9.93 19.63 -19.90
N ASN A 420 10.42 18.40 -20.06
CA ASN A 420 10.92 17.86 -21.33
C ASN A 420 10.13 16.63 -21.85
N TYR A 421 8.91 16.43 -21.39
CA TYR A 421 8.04 15.39 -21.93
C TYR A 421 6.65 15.95 -22.30
N PRO A 422 6.17 15.77 -23.53
CA PRO A 422 6.91 15.26 -24.70
C PRO A 422 8.17 16.09 -25.03
N ALA A 423 9.08 15.53 -25.81
CA ALA A 423 10.41 16.09 -26.03
C ALA A 423 10.38 17.56 -26.54
N ARG A 424 10.90 18.49 -25.71
CA ARG A 424 10.99 19.93 -26.01
C ARG A 424 12.43 20.39 -26.23
N GLY A 425 13.39 19.49 -26.05
CA GLY A 425 14.83 19.80 -26.13
C GLY A 425 15.32 20.65 -24.96
N ILE A 426 14.72 20.48 -23.77
CA ILE A 426 15.20 21.02 -22.50
C ILE A 426 16.02 19.90 -21.84
N GLY A 427 17.35 20.00 -21.94
CA GLY A 427 18.24 18.95 -21.47
C GLY A 427 18.47 18.93 -19.96
N ALA A 428 18.99 17.83 -19.45
CA ALA A 428 19.31 17.64 -18.03
C ALA A 428 20.24 18.73 -17.46
N THR A 429 21.18 19.24 -18.25
CA THR A 429 22.08 20.33 -17.83
C THR A 429 21.34 21.64 -17.59
N THR A 430 20.30 21.96 -18.39
CA THR A 430 19.44 23.13 -18.16
C THR A 430 18.64 22.98 -16.88
N LEU A 431 18.04 21.79 -16.70
CA LEU A 431 17.28 21.46 -15.49
C LEU A 431 18.13 21.55 -14.22
N GLN A 432 19.36 21.04 -14.26
CA GLN A 432 20.30 21.14 -13.15
C GLN A 432 20.67 22.59 -12.82
N LYS A 433 20.85 23.44 -13.82
CA LYS A 433 21.12 24.87 -13.61
C LYS A 433 19.94 25.56 -12.94
N ILE A 434 18.69 25.28 -13.39
CA ILE A 434 17.48 25.81 -12.77
C ILE A 434 17.40 25.37 -11.31
N GLN A 435 17.64 24.10 -11.01
CA GLN A 435 17.60 23.53 -9.66
C GLN A 435 18.63 24.19 -8.74
N LEU A 436 19.87 24.36 -9.20
CA LEU A 436 20.92 25.03 -8.41
C LEU A 436 20.59 26.51 -8.17
N THR A 437 20.07 27.20 -9.17
CA THR A 437 19.66 28.60 -9.05
C THR A 437 18.47 28.74 -8.09
N ALA A 438 17.49 27.86 -8.16
CA ALA A 438 16.35 27.83 -7.25
C ALA A 438 16.80 27.64 -5.81
N ALA A 439 17.67 26.66 -5.56
CA ALA A 439 18.23 26.39 -4.24
C ALA A 439 19.05 27.56 -3.70
N ALA A 440 19.87 28.22 -4.53
CA ALA A 440 20.69 29.36 -4.15
C ALA A 440 19.86 30.60 -3.77
N ASN A 441 18.71 30.80 -4.39
CA ASN A 441 17.81 31.94 -4.15
C ASN A 441 16.65 31.63 -3.18
N GLY A 442 16.51 30.38 -2.72
CA GLY A 442 15.41 29.98 -1.84
C GLY A 442 14.01 30.06 -2.50
N VAL A 443 13.95 29.85 -3.82
CA VAL A 443 12.72 29.92 -4.62
C VAL A 443 12.45 28.59 -5.31
N SER A 444 11.24 28.41 -5.85
CA SER A 444 10.89 27.18 -6.59
C SER A 444 11.55 27.14 -7.97
N MET A 445 11.73 25.93 -8.51
CA MET A 445 12.22 25.74 -9.88
C MET A 445 11.30 26.40 -10.92
N TRP A 446 10.00 26.48 -10.66
CA TRP A 446 9.01 27.17 -11.50
C TRP A 446 9.32 28.68 -11.61
N GLN A 447 9.53 29.36 -10.47
CA GLN A 447 9.84 30.80 -10.47
C GLN A 447 11.11 31.12 -11.26
N VAL A 448 12.14 30.28 -11.13
CA VAL A 448 13.37 30.41 -11.95
C VAL A 448 13.09 30.14 -13.42
N ALA A 449 12.21 29.18 -13.77
CA ALA A 449 11.89 28.84 -15.15
C ALA A 449 11.08 29.94 -15.84
N GLU A 450 10.20 30.63 -15.13
CA GLU A 450 9.44 31.79 -15.65
C GLU A 450 10.32 32.99 -15.95
N THR A 451 11.26 33.29 -15.06
CA THR A 451 12.13 34.47 -15.17
C THR A 451 13.61 34.12 -14.91
N PRO A 452 14.26 33.31 -15.77
CA PRO A 452 15.61 32.83 -15.52
C PRO A 452 16.64 33.94 -15.34
N GLU A 453 16.48 35.05 -16.06
CA GLU A 453 17.38 36.21 -15.99
C GLU A 453 17.31 36.95 -14.66
N ALA A 454 16.11 37.04 -14.06
CA ALA A 454 15.90 37.72 -12.77
C ALA A 454 16.64 37.01 -11.63
N TYR A 455 16.80 35.70 -11.72
CA TYR A 455 17.51 34.88 -10.73
C TYR A 455 18.95 34.57 -11.10
N GLY A 456 19.45 35.11 -12.23
CA GLY A 456 20.82 34.90 -12.68
C GLY A 456 21.11 33.47 -13.17
N ALA A 457 20.11 32.75 -13.65
CA ALA A 457 20.28 31.39 -14.16
C ALA A 457 21.08 31.40 -15.47
N ALA A 458 22.28 30.78 -15.47
CA ALA A 458 23.18 30.73 -16.62
C ALA A 458 22.71 29.70 -17.66
N ILE A 459 21.55 29.95 -18.28
CA ILE A 459 20.98 29.11 -19.37
C ILE A 459 21.11 29.80 -20.72
N SER A 460 21.16 28.99 -21.80
CA SER A 460 21.24 29.55 -23.16
C SER A 460 19.92 30.19 -23.57
N LYS A 461 19.97 31.22 -24.41
CA LYS A 461 18.78 31.90 -24.95
C LYS A 461 17.79 30.94 -25.60
N GLY A 462 18.29 29.90 -26.32
CA GLY A 462 17.44 28.89 -26.91
C GLY A 462 16.70 28.02 -25.87
N ALA A 463 17.36 27.70 -24.75
CA ALA A 463 16.72 26.98 -23.65
C ALA A 463 15.74 27.87 -22.88
N ALA A 464 16.04 29.16 -22.69
CA ALA A 464 15.15 30.14 -22.07
C ALA A 464 13.84 30.31 -22.87
N ASN A 465 13.94 30.39 -24.20
CA ASN A 465 12.73 30.48 -25.07
C ASN A 465 11.85 29.23 -24.97
N LYS A 466 12.45 28.03 -24.88
CA LYS A 466 11.71 26.77 -24.72
C LYS A 466 11.04 26.68 -23.34
N LEU A 467 11.72 27.15 -22.30
CA LEU A 467 11.15 27.23 -20.96
C LEU A 467 9.98 28.22 -20.91
N ALA A 468 10.14 29.41 -21.51
CA ALA A 468 9.07 30.40 -21.59
C ALA A 468 7.82 29.84 -22.29
N ALA A 469 8.00 29.13 -23.43
CA ALA A 469 6.88 28.48 -24.11
C ALA A 469 6.21 27.38 -23.26
N PHE A 470 6.99 26.64 -22.48
CA PHE A 470 6.46 25.65 -21.54
C PHE A 470 5.68 26.33 -20.40
N CYS A 471 6.22 27.40 -19.81
CA CYS A 471 5.54 28.15 -18.75
C CYS A 471 4.25 28.80 -19.26
N GLU A 472 4.25 29.33 -20.49
CA GLU A 472 3.04 29.88 -21.13
C GLU A 472 1.95 28.81 -21.32
N LEU A 473 2.34 27.60 -21.76
CA LEU A 473 1.43 26.45 -21.85
C LEU A 473 0.78 26.14 -20.49
N ILE A 474 1.57 26.00 -19.45
CA ILE A 474 1.05 25.69 -18.11
C ILE A 474 0.16 26.83 -17.59
N ASN A 475 0.57 28.10 -17.74
CA ASN A 475 -0.23 29.25 -17.32
C ASN A 475 -1.56 29.34 -18.08
N THR A 476 -1.58 28.95 -19.36
CA THR A 476 -2.83 28.85 -20.13
C THR A 476 -3.74 27.76 -19.58
N LEU A 477 -3.21 26.59 -19.28
CA LEU A 477 -3.97 25.47 -18.72
C LEU A 477 -4.47 25.77 -17.29
N ARG A 478 -3.74 26.56 -16.51
CA ARG A 478 -4.17 27.01 -15.18
C ARG A 478 -5.41 27.89 -15.27
N LYS A 479 -5.42 28.87 -16.19
CA LYS A 479 -6.61 29.69 -16.42
C LYS A 479 -7.84 28.87 -16.84
N GLU A 480 -7.61 27.83 -17.65
CA GLU A 480 -8.69 26.90 -18.00
C GLU A 480 -9.18 26.08 -16.81
N ALA A 481 -8.28 25.71 -15.88
CA ALA A 481 -8.63 24.94 -14.70
C ALA A 481 -9.48 25.72 -13.70
N ASP A 482 -9.36 27.06 -13.65
CA ASP A 482 -10.18 27.93 -12.81
C ASP A 482 -11.66 27.95 -13.25
N GLU A 483 -11.92 27.72 -14.55
CA GLU A 483 -13.25 27.90 -15.16
C GLU A 483 -13.93 26.58 -15.55
N ASN A 484 -13.19 25.47 -15.61
CA ASN A 484 -13.69 24.23 -16.19
C ASN A 484 -13.55 23.02 -15.26
N SER A 485 -14.38 22.00 -15.50
CA SER A 485 -14.34 20.73 -14.78
C SER A 485 -13.06 19.94 -15.03
N ALA A 486 -12.69 19.07 -14.09
CA ALA A 486 -11.46 18.26 -14.14
C ALA A 486 -11.35 17.46 -15.45
N SER A 487 -12.43 16.85 -15.95
CA SER A 487 -12.40 16.09 -17.21
C SER A 487 -12.17 16.97 -18.43
N THR A 488 -12.69 18.21 -18.44
CA THR A 488 -12.49 19.17 -19.51
C THR A 488 -11.04 19.64 -19.53
N VAL A 489 -10.50 19.99 -18.37
CA VAL A 489 -9.09 20.39 -18.21
C VAL A 489 -8.15 19.27 -18.60
N LEU A 490 -8.42 18.02 -18.16
CA LEU A 490 -7.63 16.84 -18.50
C LEU A 490 -7.55 16.62 -20.01
N LYS A 491 -8.67 16.72 -20.73
CA LYS A 491 -8.70 16.64 -22.20
C LYS A 491 -7.87 17.76 -22.85
N SER A 492 -7.95 18.97 -22.31
CA SER A 492 -7.14 20.10 -22.77
C SER A 492 -5.66 19.88 -22.54
N ILE A 493 -5.26 19.36 -21.37
CA ILE A 493 -3.90 18.98 -21.03
C ILE A 493 -3.36 17.95 -22.04
N ILE A 494 -4.05 16.82 -22.23
CA ILE A 494 -3.63 15.75 -23.15
C ILE A 494 -3.41 16.29 -24.57
N ARG A 495 -4.28 17.17 -25.05
CA ARG A 495 -4.20 17.75 -26.38
C ARG A 495 -3.10 18.79 -26.50
N LYS A 496 -3.08 19.80 -25.61
CA LYS A 496 -2.18 20.97 -25.72
C LYS A 496 -0.75 20.66 -25.31
N SER A 497 -0.52 19.71 -24.40
CA SER A 497 0.83 19.27 -24.03
C SER A 497 1.57 18.56 -25.17
N GLY A 498 0.81 17.99 -26.12
CA GLY A 498 1.34 17.16 -27.20
C GLY A 498 1.42 15.66 -26.86
N ILE A 499 0.95 15.21 -25.66
CA ILE A 499 0.95 13.80 -25.27
C ILE A 499 0.15 12.95 -26.27
N ALA A 500 -1.03 13.43 -26.71
CA ALA A 500 -1.84 12.71 -27.70
C ALA A 500 -1.07 12.48 -29.00
N VAL A 501 -0.29 13.47 -29.46
CA VAL A 501 0.54 13.34 -30.66
C VAL A 501 1.68 12.37 -30.43
N ASP A 502 2.39 12.47 -29.30
CA ASP A 502 3.52 11.58 -28.94
C ASP A 502 3.10 10.11 -28.92
N LEU A 503 1.94 9.81 -28.31
CA LEU A 503 1.38 8.44 -28.24
C LEU A 503 0.92 7.89 -29.60
N THR A 504 0.60 8.77 -30.57
CA THR A 504 0.13 8.36 -31.90
C THR A 504 1.23 8.35 -32.97
N MET A 505 2.42 8.91 -32.69
CA MET A 505 3.53 9.00 -33.64
C MET A 505 4.03 7.61 -34.10
N GLU A 506 4.06 6.66 -33.19
CA GLU A 506 4.51 5.30 -33.47
C GLU A 506 3.33 4.33 -33.33
N ARG A 507 2.99 3.62 -34.42
CA ARG A 507 1.89 2.64 -34.43
C ARG A 507 2.35 1.28 -33.90
N SER A 508 2.79 1.25 -32.65
CA SER A 508 3.12 0.00 -31.94
C SER A 508 1.92 -0.46 -31.09
N ALA A 509 1.84 -1.77 -30.83
CA ALA A 509 0.84 -2.31 -29.91
C ALA A 509 0.97 -1.70 -28.50
N GLU A 510 2.22 -1.39 -28.08
CA GLU A 510 2.51 -0.76 -26.81
C GLU A 510 1.95 0.66 -26.73
N ASN A 511 2.14 1.50 -27.77
CA ASN A 511 1.62 2.86 -27.78
C ASN A 511 0.08 2.88 -27.88
N LYS A 512 -0.51 1.93 -28.59
CA LYS A 512 -1.96 1.76 -28.59
C LYS A 512 -2.50 1.44 -27.18
N ALA A 513 -1.85 0.54 -26.45
CA ALA A 513 -2.24 0.24 -25.07
C ALA A 513 -2.06 1.46 -24.13
N LYS A 514 -1.01 2.27 -24.31
CA LYS A 514 -0.85 3.53 -23.57
C LYS A 514 -1.94 4.53 -23.89
N GLN A 515 -2.35 4.63 -25.15
CA GLN A 515 -3.46 5.50 -25.55
C GLN A 515 -4.77 5.04 -24.91
N GLU A 516 -5.08 3.75 -24.95
CA GLU A 516 -6.25 3.17 -24.28
C GLU A 516 -6.24 3.47 -22.78
N ASN A 517 -5.08 3.41 -22.12
CA ASN A 517 -4.94 3.79 -20.70
C ASN A 517 -5.25 5.29 -20.47
N VAL A 518 -4.80 6.18 -21.35
CA VAL A 518 -5.06 7.62 -21.21
C VAL A 518 -6.55 7.92 -21.47
N ASP A 519 -7.19 7.23 -22.40
CA ASP A 519 -8.64 7.35 -22.65
C ASP A 519 -9.44 6.81 -21.44
N GLU A 520 -9.01 5.73 -20.82
CA GLU A 520 -9.60 5.18 -19.59
C GLU A 520 -9.47 6.16 -18.41
N LEU A 521 -8.33 6.87 -18.29
CA LEU A 521 -8.16 7.93 -17.29
C LEU A 521 -9.23 9.02 -17.48
N VAL A 522 -9.47 9.48 -18.69
CA VAL A 522 -10.52 10.48 -18.97
C VAL A 522 -11.90 9.96 -18.58
N GLY A 523 -12.20 8.69 -18.90
CA GLY A 523 -13.45 8.04 -18.51
C GLY A 523 -13.63 7.95 -16.99
N SER A 524 -12.55 7.65 -16.27
CA SER A 524 -12.58 7.58 -14.80
C SER A 524 -12.86 8.92 -14.14
N VAL A 525 -12.29 10.02 -14.68
CA VAL A 525 -12.57 11.39 -14.20
C VAL A 525 -14.03 11.76 -14.41
N GLN A 526 -14.59 11.45 -15.61
CA GLN A 526 -16.01 11.70 -15.88
C GLN A 526 -16.95 10.93 -14.96
N ALA A 527 -16.56 9.69 -14.60
CA ALA A 527 -17.32 8.90 -13.62
C ALA A 527 -17.30 9.55 -12.23
N LEU A 528 -16.14 10.06 -11.78
CA LEU A 528 -16.02 10.80 -10.52
C LEU A 528 -16.81 12.11 -10.52
N GLU A 529 -16.85 12.83 -11.64
CA GLU A 529 -17.69 14.04 -11.78
C GLU A 529 -19.19 13.71 -11.62
N LYS A 530 -19.62 12.60 -12.23
CA LYS A 530 -21.00 12.13 -12.10
C LYS A 530 -21.33 11.71 -10.67
N GLU A 531 -20.43 10.99 -10.01
CA GLU A 531 -20.56 10.59 -8.60
C GLU A 531 -20.67 11.82 -7.68
N ALA A 532 -19.78 12.80 -7.85
CA ALA A 532 -19.82 14.06 -7.10
C ALA A 532 -21.13 14.85 -7.31
N PHE A 533 -21.68 14.80 -8.52
CA PHE A 533 -22.99 15.41 -8.81
C PHE A 533 -24.14 14.64 -8.13
N GLU A 534 -24.14 13.31 -8.22
CA GLU A 534 -25.22 12.46 -7.70
C GLU A 534 -25.21 12.40 -6.15
N GLU A 535 -24.03 12.27 -5.53
CA GLU A 535 -23.90 12.11 -4.07
C GLU A 535 -23.83 13.42 -3.30
N GLU A 536 -23.17 14.43 -3.84
CA GLU A 536 -22.91 15.69 -3.14
C GLU A 536 -23.70 16.89 -3.71
N GLY A 537 -24.38 16.71 -4.84
CA GLY A 537 -25.12 17.77 -5.53
C GLY A 537 -24.19 18.88 -6.08
N ARG A 538 -22.90 18.59 -6.27
CA ARG A 538 -21.92 19.54 -6.80
C ARG A 538 -21.94 19.55 -8.31
N ASN A 539 -22.08 20.72 -8.90
CA ASN A 539 -22.15 20.87 -10.35
C ASN A 539 -20.80 20.72 -11.05
N MET A 540 -19.69 20.76 -10.32
CA MET A 540 -18.35 20.71 -10.90
C MET A 540 -17.36 20.07 -9.92
N LEU A 541 -16.57 19.10 -10.40
CA LEU A 541 -15.38 18.58 -9.74
C LEU A 541 -14.19 19.36 -10.29
N ASN A 542 -13.42 20.03 -9.43
CA ASN A 542 -12.22 20.76 -9.85
C ASN A 542 -11.00 19.84 -9.96
N LEU A 543 -9.93 20.35 -10.61
CA LEU A 543 -8.72 19.56 -10.86
C LEU A 543 -8.02 19.12 -9.56
N SER A 544 -8.00 19.97 -8.53
CA SER A 544 -7.34 19.68 -7.25
C SER A 544 -8.08 18.61 -6.45
N GLU A 545 -9.40 18.60 -6.48
CA GLU A 545 -10.23 17.56 -5.86
C GLU A 545 -10.01 16.21 -6.55
N PHE A 546 -10.00 16.21 -7.89
CA PHE A 546 -9.65 15.01 -8.66
C PHE A 546 -8.27 14.45 -8.27
N LEU A 547 -7.24 15.31 -8.24
CA LEU A 547 -5.88 14.91 -7.87
C LEU A 547 -5.81 14.36 -6.45
N SER A 548 -6.57 14.93 -5.52
CA SER A 548 -6.66 14.43 -4.14
C SER A 548 -7.24 13.03 -4.09
N THR A 549 -8.34 12.81 -4.82
CA THR A 549 -8.98 11.49 -4.91
C THR A 549 -8.01 10.47 -5.48
N VAL A 550 -7.34 10.78 -6.61
CA VAL A 550 -6.37 9.87 -7.23
C VAL A 550 -5.18 9.56 -6.32
N SER A 551 -4.64 10.57 -5.63
CA SER A 551 -3.50 10.38 -4.71
C SER A 551 -3.82 9.45 -3.54
N LEU A 552 -5.09 9.39 -3.15
CA LEU A 552 -5.57 8.56 -2.04
C LEU A 552 -6.07 7.18 -2.48
N LEU A 553 -6.22 6.93 -3.81
CA LEU A 553 -6.60 5.62 -4.32
C LEU A 553 -5.48 4.60 -4.12
N THR A 554 -5.86 3.38 -3.77
CA THR A 554 -4.96 2.23 -3.62
C THR A 554 -5.17 1.23 -4.76
N ASP A 555 -4.21 0.31 -4.95
CA ASP A 555 -4.28 -0.74 -5.98
C ASP A 555 -5.51 -1.67 -5.83
N THR A 556 -6.11 -1.67 -4.64
CA THR A 556 -7.32 -2.44 -4.34
C THR A 556 -8.60 -1.81 -4.87
N ASP A 557 -8.53 -0.56 -5.35
CA ASP A 557 -9.68 0.22 -5.80
C ASP A 557 -9.97 0.06 -7.31
N ALA A 558 -9.18 -0.74 -8.05
CA ALA A 558 -9.41 -1.00 -9.46
C ALA A 558 -10.77 -1.70 -9.70
N LYS A 559 -11.54 -1.20 -10.67
CA LYS A 559 -12.84 -1.79 -11.05
C LYS A 559 -12.65 -3.21 -11.57
N ASP A 560 -13.51 -4.13 -11.09
CA ASP A 560 -13.60 -5.49 -11.61
C ASP A 560 -14.32 -5.46 -12.97
N ASP A 561 -13.72 -6.06 -13.99
CA ASP A 561 -14.31 -6.18 -15.33
C ASP A 561 -15.43 -7.25 -15.41
N GLY A 562 -15.80 -7.84 -14.27
CA GLY A 562 -16.88 -8.83 -14.13
C GLY A 562 -16.57 -10.21 -14.72
N GLN A 563 -15.38 -10.42 -15.29
CA GLN A 563 -14.99 -11.72 -15.82
C GLN A 563 -14.60 -12.69 -14.69
N PRO A 564 -15.12 -13.91 -14.64
CA PRO A 564 -14.78 -14.87 -13.60
C PRO A 564 -13.33 -15.32 -13.72
N ARG A 565 -12.47 -14.86 -12.79
CA ARG A 565 -11.03 -15.17 -12.75
C ARG A 565 -10.59 -15.59 -11.35
N ILE A 566 -9.66 -16.53 -11.27
CA ILE A 566 -8.98 -16.91 -10.02
C ILE A 566 -8.18 -15.71 -9.53
N THR A 567 -8.29 -15.39 -8.26
CA THR A 567 -7.60 -14.24 -7.68
C THR A 567 -6.31 -14.68 -6.96
N LEU A 568 -5.17 -14.16 -7.40
CA LEU A 568 -3.86 -14.34 -6.75
C LEU A 568 -3.53 -13.08 -5.96
N MET A 569 -3.18 -13.22 -4.67
CA MET A 569 -2.82 -12.07 -3.84
C MET A 569 -2.01 -12.46 -2.61
N THR A 570 -1.36 -11.46 -2.00
CA THR A 570 -0.78 -11.66 -0.67
C THR A 570 -1.90 -11.79 0.38
N ILE A 571 -1.61 -12.47 1.49
CA ILE A 571 -2.57 -12.58 2.60
C ILE A 571 -2.96 -11.20 3.14
N HIS A 572 -2.03 -10.24 3.19
CA HIS A 572 -2.33 -8.86 3.59
C HIS A 572 -3.38 -8.19 2.70
N ALA A 573 -3.28 -8.41 1.38
CA ALA A 573 -4.23 -7.86 0.42
C ALA A 573 -5.62 -8.52 0.50
N ALA A 574 -5.70 -9.73 1.07
CA ALA A 574 -6.95 -10.46 1.24
C ALA A 574 -7.79 -9.98 2.44
N LYS A 575 -7.23 -9.13 3.32
CA LYS A 575 -8.01 -8.54 4.43
C LYS A 575 -9.20 -7.76 3.90
N GLY A 576 -10.38 -7.98 4.49
CA GLY A 576 -11.64 -7.38 4.04
C GLY A 576 -12.35 -8.14 2.91
N LEU A 577 -11.66 -9.07 2.21
CA LEU A 577 -12.25 -9.90 1.15
C LEU A 577 -12.73 -11.24 1.70
N GLU A 578 -13.49 -12.00 0.87
CA GLU A 578 -13.99 -13.34 1.20
C GLU A 578 -14.26 -14.13 -0.07
N PHE A 579 -13.98 -15.45 -0.02
CA PHE A 579 -14.05 -16.33 -1.18
C PHE A 579 -14.71 -17.67 -0.81
N GLY A 580 -15.34 -18.33 -1.78
CA GLY A 580 -15.90 -19.64 -1.62
C GLY A 580 -14.84 -20.69 -1.26
N ALA A 581 -13.67 -20.62 -1.93
CA ALA A 581 -12.51 -21.44 -1.65
C ALA A 581 -11.23 -20.60 -1.55
N VAL A 582 -10.38 -20.92 -0.57
CA VAL A 582 -9.09 -20.26 -0.33
C VAL A 582 -7.98 -21.30 -0.29
N PHE A 583 -6.93 -21.07 -1.07
CA PHE A 583 -5.68 -21.79 -1.04
C PHE A 583 -4.60 -20.94 -0.37
N VAL A 584 -4.01 -21.39 0.72
CA VAL A 584 -2.88 -20.72 1.39
C VAL A 584 -1.63 -21.52 1.07
N THR A 585 -0.76 -20.97 0.21
CA THR A 585 0.43 -21.67 -0.29
C THR A 585 1.70 -21.22 0.41
N GLY A 586 2.68 -22.12 0.47
CA GLY A 586 3.97 -21.84 1.11
C GLY A 586 3.88 -21.79 2.63
N MET A 587 3.13 -22.70 3.26
CA MET A 587 3.08 -22.88 4.71
C MET A 587 4.37 -23.53 5.19
N GLU A 588 5.47 -22.77 5.15
CA GLU A 588 6.84 -23.21 5.43
C GLU A 588 7.48 -22.32 6.49
N ASP A 589 8.24 -22.91 7.41
CA ASP A 589 9.02 -22.13 8.37
C ASP A 589 10.02 -21.21 7.65
N GLU A 590 10.29 -20.03 8.20
CA GLU A 590 11.09 -18.95 7.62
C GLU A 590 10.47 -18.28 6.35
N LEU A 591 9.34 -18.76 5.86
CA LEU A 591 8.53 -18.11 4.84
C LEU A 591 7.21 -17.61 5.44
N PHE A 592 6.50 -18.48 6.12
CA PHE A 592 5.26 -18.19 6.84
C PHE A 592 5.12 -19.10 8.07
N PRO A 593 5.55 -18.63 9.29
CA PRO A 593 6.00 -17.27 9.63
C PRO A 593 7.31 -16.89 8.96
N ASN A 594 7.55 -15.56 8.79
CA ASN A 594 8.81 -15.08 8.27
C ASN A 594 9.97 -15.29 9.27
N ALA A 595 11.21 -15.38 8.76
CA ALA A 595 12.39 -15.71 9.58
C ALA A 595 12.60 -14.77 10.78
N ASN A 596 12.27 -13.47 10.66
CA ASN A 596 12.46 -12.47 11.72
C ASN A 596 11.52 -12.72 12.90
N ALA A 597 10.31 -13.21 12.64
CA ALA A 597 9.31 -13.47 13.67
C ALA A 597 9.76 -14.52 14.71
N ARG A 598 10.67 -15.44 14.32
CA ARG A 598 11.19 -16.48 15.22
C ARG A 598 11.85 -15.91 16.49
N TYR A 599 12.44 -14.74 16.41
CA TYR A 599 13.18 -14.11 17.50
C TYR A 599 12.38 -13.01 18.22
N ASN A 600 11.19 -12.69 17.76
CA ASN A 600 10.36 -11.64 18.32
C ASN A 600 8.94 -12.14 18.60
N PRO A 601 8.54 -12.36 19.87
CA PRO A 601 7.22 -12.87 20.21
C PRO A 601 6.06 -11.99 19.66
N ARG A 602 6.24 -10.68 19.59
CA ARG A 602 5.22 -9.75 19.04
C ARG A 602 5.04 -9.97 17.54
N GLU A 603 6.13 -10.13 16.80
CA GLU A 603 6.07 -10.41 15.37
C GLU A 603 5.49 -11.81 15.10
N MET A 604 5.79 -12.80 15.96
CA MET A 604 5.18 -14.13 15.87
C MET A 604 3.67 -14.07 16.08
N GLU A 605 3.19 -13.27 17.03
CA GLU A 605 1.76 -13.05 17.22
C GLU A 605 1.12 -12.34 16.01
N GLU A 606 1.83 -11.41 15.36
CA GLU A 606 1.35 -10.74 14.15
C GLU A 606 1.29 -11.70 12.96
N GLU A 607 2.30 -12.54 12.75
CA GLU A 607 2.28 -13.60 11.71
C GLU A 607 1.14 -14.61 11.98
N ARG A 608 0.86 -14.94 13.25
CA ARG A 608 -0.29 -15.79 13.60
C ARG A 608 -1.63 -15.12 13.32
N ARG A 609 -1.77 -13.82 13.57
CA ARG A 609 -2.96 -13.04 13.14
C ARG A 609 -3.08 -13.04 11.62
N LEU A 610 -1.96 -12.97 10.90
CA LEU A 610 -1.96 -13.04 9.44
C LEU A 610 -2.46 -14.41 8.97
N PHE A 611 -2.07 -15.50 9.64
CA PHE A 611 -2.58 -16.83 9.34
C PHE A 611 -4.08 -16.96 9.69
N TYR A 612 -4.51 -16.44 10.82
CA TYR A 612 -5.93 -16.33 11.17
C TYR A 612 -6.72 -15.57 10.10
N VAL A 613 -6.18 -14.45 9.60
CA VAL A 613 -6.79 -13.71 8.49
C VAL A 613 -6.90 -14.59 7.26
N ALA A 614 -5.85 -15.30 6.85
CA ALA A 614 -5.85 -16.15 5.66
C ALA A 614 -6.98 -17.21 5.72
N VAL A 615 -7.06 -17.96 6.82
CA VAL A 615 -8.07 -19.02 7.02
C VAL A 615 -9.48 -18.44 7.05
N THR A 616 -9.70 -17.30 7.72
CA THR A 616 -11.03 -16.66 7.83
C THR A 616 -11.49 -15.94 6.55
N ARG A 617 -10.70 -15.96 5.46
CA ARG A 617 -11.18 -15.52 4.13
C ARG A 617 -12.04 -16.57 3.45
N ALA A 618 -11.94 -17.83 3.85
CA ALA A 618 -12.71 -18.92 3.29
C ALA A 618 -14.16 -18.93 3.81
N LYS A 619 -15.13 -19.10 2.90
CA LYS A 619 -16.53 -19.33 3.22
C LYS A 619 -16.80 -20.82 3.45
N ARG A 620 -16.34 -21.68 2.53
CA ARG A 620 -16.69 -23.11 2.48
C ARG A 620 -15.46 -24.03 2.48
N TYR A 621 -14.44 -23.71 1.68
CA TYR A 621 -13.29 -24.59 1.46
C TYR A 621 -11.99 -23.85 1.77
N CYS A 622 -11.15 -24.48 2.59
CA CYS A 622 -9.83 -23.97 2.92
C CYS A 622 -8.78 -25.04 2.67
N PHE A 623 -7.75 -24.70 1.91
CA PHE A 623 -6.64 -25.57 1.55
C PHE A 623 -5.34 -24.94 2.02
N LEU A 624 -4.50 -25.73 2.67
CA LEU A 624 -3.16 -25.34 3.09
C LEU A 624 -2.14 -26.20 2.35
N SER A 625 -1.04 -25.60 1.90
CA SER A 625 0.01 -26.34 1.22
C SER A 625 1.41 -25.86 1.56
N TYR A 626 2.38 -26.77 1.47
CA TYR A 626 3.80 -26.45 1.60
C TYR A 626 4.63 -27.32 0.65
N ALA A 627 5.80 -26.79 0.23
CA ALA A 627 6.78 -27.51 -0.56
C ALA A 627 7.97 -27.91 0.35
N LYS A 628 8.52 -29.13 0.17
CA LYS A 628 9.72 -29.58 0.89
C LYS A 628 10.99 -28.92 0.37
N THR A 629 10.97 -28.46 -0.88
CA THR A 629 12.06 -27.68 -1.49
C THR A 629 11.50 -26.52 -2.30
N ARG A 630 12.15 -25.36 -2.20
CA ARG A 630 11.76 -24.14 -2.88
C ARG A 630 12.99 -23.39 -3.38
N TYR A 631 12.88 -22.79 -4.58
CA TYR A 631 13.93 -21.95 -5.11
C TYR A 631 13.79 -20.51 -4.55
N ARG A 632 14.76 -20.10 -3.69
CA ARG A 632 14.77 -18.78 -3.05
C ARG A 632 16.17 -18.17 -3.12
N TYR A 633 16.25 -16.86 -3.37
CA TYR A 633 17.50 -16.08 -3.40
C TYR A 633 18.60 -16.68 -4.33
N GLY A 634 18.19 -17.30 -5.45
CA GLY A 634 19.11 -17.89 -6.40
C GLY A 634 19.62 -19.31 -6.05
N SER A 635 19.07 -19.95 -5.02
CA SER A 635 19.44 -21.31 -4.60
C SER A 635 18.22 -22.16 -4.23
N LEU A 636 18.34 -23.48 -4.38
CA LEU A 636 17.35 -24.43 -3.89
C LEU A 636 17.51 -24.57 -2.37
N GLN A 637 16.43 -24.37 -1.64
CA GLN A 637 16.39 -24.48 -0.18
C GLN A 637 15.45 -25.61 0.24
N PHE A 638 15.86 -26.38 1.26
CA PHE A 638 14.99 -27.32 1.94
C PHE A 638 14.11 -26.55 2.92
N CYS A 639 12.83 -26.85 2.93
CA CYS A 639 11.83 -26.18 3.75
C CYS A 639 11.22 -27.16 4.76
N GLU A 640 11.07 -26.70 6.00
CA GLU A 640 10.29 -27.39 7.03
C GLU A 640 8.84 -26.88 7.01
N PRO A 641 7.86 -27.70 7.37
CA PRO A 641 6.48 -27.25 7.51
C PRO A 641 6.36 -26.09 8.51
N SER A 642 5.44 -25.17 8.25
CA SER A 642 5.13 -24.09 9.18
C SER A 642 4.70 -24.60 10.55
N PRO A 643 5.23 -24.05 11.66
CA PRO A 643 4.79 -24.41 13.01
C PRO A 643 3.31 -24.10 13.25
N PHE A 644 2.71 -23.19 12.51
CA PHE A 644 1.28 -22.87 12.60
C PHE A 644 0.37 -24.03 12.20
N LEU A 645 0.85 -25.00 11.42
CA LEU A 645 0.07 -26.18 11.04
C LEU A 645 -0.20 -27.11 12.23
N ASP A 646 0.65 -27.09 13.23
CA ASP A 646 0.48 -27.89 14.45
C ASP A 646 -0.42 -27.19 15.49
N GLU A 647 -0.76 -25.92 15.28
CA GLU A 647 -1.68 -25.15 16.11
C GLU A 647 -3.16 -25.44 15.81
N ILE A 648 -3.45 -26.13 14.70
CA ILE A 648 -4.81 -26.54 14.32
C ILE A 648 -5.10 -27.91 14.91
N ASP A 649 -6.23 -28.05 15.61
CA ASP A 649 -6.67 -29.35 16.12
C ASP A 649 -6.91 -30.33 14.96
N LYS A 650 -6.48 -31.57 15.15
CA LYS A 650 -6.59 -32.66 14.16
C LYS A 650 -8.03 -32.95 13.72
N ALA A 651 -9.01 -32.58 14.53
CA ALA A 651 -10.43 -32.70 14.19
C ALA A 651 -10.84 -31.80 13.01
N TYR A 652 -10.15 -30.66 12.82
CA TYR A 652 -10.50 -29.64 11.82
C TYR A 652 -9.57 -29.64 10.60
N ILE A 653 -8.54 -30.49 10.58
CA ILE A 653 -7.58 -30.56 9.46
C ILE A 653 -7.42 -31.98 8.97
N HIS A 654 -7.58 -32.17 7.65
CA HIS A 654 -7.34 -33.44 6.96
C HIS A 654 -6.02 -33.39 6.21
N LYS A 655 -5.09 -34.33 6.54
CA LYS A 655 -3.80 -34.44 5.85
C LYS A 655 -3.97 -35.43 4.69
N ASP A 656 -3.80 -34.96 3.46
CA ASP A 656 -3.77 -35.81 2.29
C ASP A 656 -2.47 -36.64 2.26
N HIS A 657 -2.59 -37.95 2.53
CA HIS A 657 -1.47 -38.90 2.54
C HIS A 657 -1.19 -39.53 1.17
N SER A 658 -1.73 -39.02 0.09
CA SER A 658 -1.71 -39.65 -1.23
C SER A 658 -0.34 -39.73 -1.93
N THR A 659 0.78 -39.46 -1.23
CA THR A 659 2.13 -39.60 -1.80
C THR A 659 3.15 -40.21 -0.87
N SER A 660 2.85 -41.39 -0.30
CA SER A 660 3.89 -42.28 0.22
C SER A 660 3.80 -43.68 -0.43
N SER A 661 3.91 -43.74 -1.75
CA SER A 661 4.29 -44.99 -2.40
C SER A 661 5.78 -45.24 -2.14
N ARG A 662 6.09 -45.76 -0.96
CA ARG A 662 7.35 -46.51 -0.75
C ARG A 662 7.41 -47.62 -1.79
N SER A 663 8.30 -47.50 -2.77
CA SER A 663 8.76 -48.66 -3.50
C SER A 663 9.51 -49.58 -2.54
N SER A 664 8.81 -50.47 -1.85
CA SER A 664 9.42 -51.67 -1.30
C SER A 664 9.64 -52.63 -2.44
N TYR A 665 10.87 -52.73 -2.93
CA TYR A 665 11.31 -53.87 -3.69
C TYR A 665 11.13 -55.11 -2.81
N HIS A 666 10.08 -55.86 -3.06
CA HIS A 666 10.01 -57.29 -2.71
C HIS A 666 9.65 -58.05 -3.97
N ASP A 667 10.66 -58.76 -4.46
CA ASP A 667 10.60 -59.84 -5.40
C ASP A 667 9.55 -60.89 -4.95
N ASN A 668 8.54 -61.15 -5.77
CA ASN A 668 8.05 -62.50 -5.96
C ASN A 668 7.10 -62.60 -7.16
N ARG A 669 7.50 -63.54 -8.03
CA ARG A 669 6.75 -64.05 -9.17
C ARG A 669 5.42 -64.67 -8.75
N SER A 670 4.33 -64.33 -9.43
CA SER A 670 3.40 -65.34 -10.02
C SER A 670 2.34 -64.62 -10.88
N TYR A 671 2.15 -65.18 -12.04
CA TYR A 671 1.10 -64.90 -13.05
C TYR A 671 -0.29 -65.05 -12.44
N GLU A 672 -1.21 -64.08 -12.80
CA GLU A 672 -2.50 -64.44 -13.36
C GLU A 672 -3.24 -63.18 -13.90
N GLN A 673 -3.77 -63.36 -15.11
CA GLN A 673 -4.63 -62.41 -15.81
C GLN A 673 -5.95 -62.17 -15.08
N ARG A 674 -6.40 -60.89 -15.01
CA ARG A 674 -7.81 -60.57 -15.24
C ARG A 674 -7.98 -59.10 -15.62
N GLN A 675 -8.67 -58.91 -16.74
CA GLN A 675 -9.15 -57.65 -17.26
C GLN A 675 -10.17 -56.99 -16.32
N SER A 676 -10.01 -55.69 -16.04
CA SER A 676 -11.15 -54.82 -15.78
C SER A 676 -10.77 -53.38 -16.14
N ARG A 677 -11.65 -52.76 -16.92
CA ARG A 677 -11.59 -51.38 -17.38
C ARG A 677 -11.66 -50.44 -16.16
N GLY A 678 -10.67 -49.60 -15.98
CA GLY A 678 -10.71 -48.44 -15.09
C GLY A 678 -10.10 -47.25 -15.82
N ASN A 679 -10.87 -46.20 -15.99
CA ASN A 679 -10.40 -44.96 -16.57
C ASN A 679 -9.35 -44.33 -15.64
N ASN A 680 -8.09 -44.34 -16.05
CA ASN A 680 -7.00 -43.64 -15.37
C ASN A 680 -6.87 -42.24 -15.99
N PHE A 681 -6.98 -41.24 -15.14
CA PHE A 681 -6.78 -39.81 -15.42
C PHE A 681 -5.29 -39.45 -15.63
N ASP A 682 -4.36 -40.37 -15.35
CA ASP A 682 -2.92 -40.21 -15.50
C ASP A 682 -2.41 -40.16 -16.94
N ASP A 683 -3.24 -40.51 -17.90
CA ASP A 683 -2.88 -40.47 -19.33
C ASP A 683 -2.93 -39.08 -19.98
N PHE A 684 -3.37 -38.03 -19.25
CA PHE A 684 -3.42 -36.67 -19.80
C PHE A 684 -2.19 -35.83 -19.53
N PHE A 685 -1.35 -36.24 -18.58
CA PHE A 685 -0.05 -35.63 -18.29
C PHE A 685 1.04 -36.69 -18.25
N GLY A 686 1.32 -37.29 -19.39
CA GLY A 686 2.44 -38.24 -19.54
C GLY A 686 3.76 -37.58 -19.15
N ASN A 687 4.45 -38.16 -18.19
CA ASN A 687 5.85 -37.83 -17.90
C ASN A 687 6.67 -38.09 -19.15
N PRO A 688 7.37 -37.10 -19.75
CA PRO A 688 8.32 -37.38 -20.81
C PRO A 688 9.48 -38.18 -20.20
N SER A 689 9.75 -39.38 -20.80
CA SER A 689 10.92 -40.17 -20.42
C SER A 689 12.22 -39.47 -20.79
N GLU A 690 13.32 -39.78 -20.11
CA GLU A 690 14.66 -39.24 -20.46
C GLU A 690 15.03 -39.48 -21.93
N ASP A 691 14.46 -40.48 -22.58
CA ASP A 691 14.66 -40.75 -24.00
C ASP A 691 13.94 -39.75 -24.92
N ASP A 692 12.81 -39.19 -24.50
CA ASP A 692 12.12 -38.14 -25.25
C ASP A 692 12.86 -36.81 -25.18
N PHE A 693 13.56 -36.55 -24.06
CA PHE A 693 14.43 -35.38 -23.93
C PHE A 693 15.71 -35.48 -24.77
N ARG A 694 16.27 -36.72 -24.91
CA ARG A 694 17.42 -36.96 -25.81
C ARG A 694 17.05 -36.87 -27.29
N LYS A 695 15.86 -37.29 -27.69
CA LYS A 695 15.38 -37.13 -29.06
C LYS A 695 15.07 -35.67 -29.44
N ALA A 696 14.64 -34.85 -28.52
CA ALA A 696 14.42 -33.42 -28.74
C ALA A 696 15.76 -32.65 -28.96
N MET A 697 16.85 -33.11 -28.40
CA MET A 697 18.20 -32.50 -28.55
C MET A 697 18.99 -33.03 -29.75
N SER A 698 18.56 -34.08 -30.42
CA SER A 698 19.26 -34.68 -31.58
C SER A 698 18.54 -34.53 -32.93
N GLY A 699 17.47 -33.75 -33.00
CA GLY A 699 16.66 -33.50 -34.19
C GLY A 699 17.33 -32.58 -35.16
N ASN A 700 17.99 -33.18 -36.14
CA ASN A 700 18.58 -32.58 -37.34
C ASN A 700 17.56 -31.82 -38.17
N SER A 701 17.93 -30.64 -38.62
CA SER A 701 17.21 -29.78 -39.54
C SER A 701 17.02 -30.43 -40.91
N SER A 702 15.83 -30.26 -41.48
CA SER A 702 15.68 -29.96 -42.89
C SER A 702 14.23 -29.63 -43.22
N TYR A 703 13.99 -28.52 -43.80
CA TYR A 703 13.24 -28.23 -45.01
C TYR A 703 12.67 -26.81 -45.08
N TYR A 704 13.09 -26.15 -46.20
CA TYR A 704 12.62 -24.94 -46.90
C TYR A 704 12.85 -23.59 -46.19
N GLY A 705 13.67 -22.70 -46.69
CA GLY A 705 14.20 -22.31 -48.03
C GLY A 705 13.35 -21.20 -48.65
N HIS A 706 13.81 -19.94 -48.57
CA HIS A 706 14.08 -19.06 -49.68
C HIS A 706 14.37 -17.60 -49.25
N GLN A 707 15.64 -17.19 -49.59
CA GLN A 707 16.07 -15.89 -50.17
C GLN A 707 15.71 -14.57 -49.44
N ARG A 708 16.68 -13.76 -49.06
CA ARG A 708 17.64 -13.01 -49.90
C ARG A 708 18.84 -12.53 -49.10
N GLN A 709 19.98 -12.59 -49.75
CA GLN A 709 21.26 -12.00 -49.37
C GLN A 709 21.20 -10.47 -49.36
N GLU A 710 21.98 -9.83 -48.46
CA GLU A 710 23.06 -8.96 -48.91
C GLU A 710 24.09 -8.83 -47.79
N ALA A 711 25.33 -8.94 -48.25
CA ALA A 711 26.59 -8.98 -47.54
C ALA A 711 27.05 -7.58 -47.14
N TYR A 712 27.83 -7.46 -46.06
CA TYR A 712 29.10 -6.74 -46.08
C TYR A 712 30.11 -7.35 -45.10
N THR A 713 31.26 -7.59 -45.64
CA THR A 713 32.45 -8.22 -45.10
C THR A 713 33.31 -7.32 -44.24
N THR A 714 34.16 -8.00 -43.47
CA THR A 714 35.54 -7.74 -43.00
C THR A 714 35.65 -7.11 -41.63
N GLY A 715 36.45 -7.60 -40.75
CA GLY A 715 37.75 -8.21 -40.78
C GLY A 715 38.28 -8.64 -39.42
N ASN A 716 38.85 -9.75 -39.43
CA ASN A 716 39.64 -10.44 -38.42
C ASN A 716 40.86 -9.63 -37.94
N ARG A 717 41.12 -9.61 -36.62
CA ARG A 717 42.51 -9.66 -36.12
C ARG A 717 42.56 -10.19 -34.70
N SER A 718 43.06 -11.39 -34.60
CA SER A 718 43.58 -12.04 -33.41
C SER A 718 44.88 -11.35 -32.93
N TYR A 719 45.03 -11.16 -31.61
CA TYR A 719 46.36 -11.18 -30.99
C TYR A 719 46.32 -11.99 -29.69
N ARG A 720 47.16 -13.00 -29.70
CA ARG A 720 47.54 -13.91 -28.63
C ARG A 720 48.89 -13.40 -28.09
N THR A 721 49.04 -13.18 -26.78
CA THR A 721 50.32 -13.37 -26.04
C THR A 721 50.03 -13.39 -24.54
N LYS A 722 50.32 -14.54 -24.00
CA LYS A 722 51.32 -14.94 -22.99
C LYS A 722 51.21 -14.37 -21.58
N ARG A 723 51.06 -15.31 -20.65
CA ARG A 723 51.32 -15.23 -19.21
C ARG A 723 52.74 -14.73 -18.95
N ASP A 724 52.91 -13.92 -17.90
CA ASP A 724 54.01 -14.13 -16.95
C ASP A 724 53.63 -13.66 -15.54
N THR A 725 54.10 -14.46 -14.61
CA THR A 725 53.92 -14.42 -13.16
C THR A 725 55.02 -13.60 -12.51
N THR A 726 54.72 -12.83 -11.49
CA THR A 726 55.37 -12.85 -10.13
C THR A 726 55.09 -11.54 -9.35
N PRO A 727 54.98 -11.57 -8.01
CA PRO A 727 54.56 -10.43 -7.22
C PRO A 727 55.76 -9.61 -6.72
N LYS A 728 55.62 -8.29 -6.67
CA LYS A 728 56.54 -7.40 -5.93
C LYS A 728 55.89 -6.83 -4.67
N GLN A 729 56.50 -7.16 -3.54
CA GLN A 729 56.36 -6.51 -2.26
C GLN A 729 56.64 -5.01 -2.34
N VAL A 730 55.84 -4.19 -1.67
CA VAL A 730 56.18 -2.81 -1.31
C VAL A 730 56.01 -2.61 0.19
N ALA A 731 57.08 -2.13 0.79
CA ALA A 731 57.25 -1.88 2.22
C ALA A 731 56.46 -0.65 2.73
N PRO A 732 56.30 -0.48 4.08
CA PRO A 732 55.44 0.51 4.66
C PRO A 732 56.06 1.88 4.78
N VAL A 733 55.27 2.96 4.57
CA VAL A 733 55.63 4.34 4.78
C VAL A 733 55.13 4.81 6.15
N VAL A 734 56.08 5.36 6.96
CA VAL A 734 55.90 5.91 8.30
C VAL A 734 55.32 7.33 8.21
N PRO A 735 54.47 7.78 9.13
CA PRO A 735 53.89 9.13 9.07
C PRO A 735 54.81 10.22 9.66
N HIS A 736 54.94 11.33 8.96
CA HIS A 736 55.59 12.54 9.44
C HIS A 736 54.69 13.34 10.43
N ARG A 737 55.28 13.63 11.59
CA ARG A 737 54.82 14.65 12.56
C ARG A 737 54.86 16.03 11.92
N PHE A 738 53.81 16.84 12.11
CA PHE A 738 53.88 18.29 11.98
C PHE A 738 53.72 18.99 13.33
N ILE A 739 54.59 19.96 13.52
CA ILE A 739 54.94 20.73 14.69
C ILE A 739 53.86 21.79 14.97
N ARG A 740 53.52 21.92 16.27
CA ARG A 740 52.79 23.07 16.81
C ARG A 740 53.62 24.34 16.71
N LYS A 741 53.03 25.44 16.20
CA LYS A 741 53.44 26.81 16.55
C LYS A 741 52.28 27.49 17.26
N GLY A 742 52.53 27.88 18.51
CA GLY A 742 51.64 28.68 19.32
C GLY A 742 51.74 30.18 18.95
N ILE A 743 50.64 30.88 19.13
CA ILE A 743 50.62 32.33 19.27
C ILE A 743 49.71 32.71 20.45
N THR A 744 50.29 33.51 21.30
CA THR A 744 50.04 34.17 22.55
C THR A 744 48.65 34.83 22.74
N ARG A 745 48.28 34.80 24.00
CA ARG A 745 47.25 35.61 24.71
C ARG A 745 47.45 37.14 24.55
N ALA A 746 46.33 37.86 24.51
CA ALA A 746 46.22 39.19 25.12
C ALA A 746 44.93 39.26 25.93
N LYS A 747 45.09 39.63 27.18
CA LYS A 747 44.08 40.00 28.18
C LYS A 747 43.80 41.52 28.10
N THR A 748 42.51 41.88 28.37
CA THR A 748 42.11 43.04 29.24
C THR A 748 40.59 43.00 29.32
N ALA A 749 39.95 42.76 30.47
CA ALA A 749 39.61 43.66 31.57
C ALA A 749 38.73 44.84 31.11
N SER A 750 37.52 45.05 31.59
CA SER A 750 36.96 45.19 32.93
C SER A 750 35.49 45.64 32.86
N THR A 751 34.67 45.17 33.78
CA THR A 751 33.37 45.69 34.24
C THR A 751 33.53 47.03 35.00
N PRO A 752 32.49 47.74 35.57
CA PRO A 752 31.06 47.50 35.76
C PRO A 752 30.14 48.76 35.80
N HIS A 753 28.94 48.59 36.34
CA HIS A 753 27.96 49.56 36.91
C HIS A 753 26.94 50.18 35.96
N ALA A 754 25.67 50.47 36.29
CA ALA A 754 24.82 50.22 37.46
C ALA A 754 23.41 50.69 37.09
N ALA A 755 22.46 50.03 37.67
CA ALA A 755 21.14 50.45 38.16
C ALA A 755 20.53 51.80 37.80
N THR A 756 19.23 51.82 37.45
CA THR A 756 18.14 52.52 38.18
C THR A 756 16.82 52.34 37.40
N ARG A 757 15.85 51.71 37.97
CA ARG A 757 14.52 52.13 38.46
C ARG A 757 13.90 53.35 37.79
N SER A 758 12.65 53.21 37.24
CA SER A 758 11.39 53.66 37.90
C SER A 758 10.21 53.62 36.92
N ASN A 759 9.18 52.91 37.36
CA ASN A 759 7.79 53.34 37.56
C ASN A 759 7.05 54.12 36.44
N GLY A 760 5.89 53.56 36.12
CA GLY A 760 4.61 54.29 36.28
C GLY A 760 3.81 54.48 34.99
N ALA A 761 2.79 53.82 34.87
CA ALA A 761 1.36 54.00 34.64
C ALA A 761 0.74 52.87 33.86
#